data_b7f67d45d40d0158d48140985010fbba
#
_entry.id   b7f67d45d40d0158d48140985010fbba
#
_cell.length_a   1.000
_cell.length_b   1.000
_cell.length_c   1.000
_cell.angle_alpha   90.00
_cell.angle_beta   90.00
_cell.angle_gamma   90.00
#
_symmetry.space_group_name_H-M   'P 1'
#
loop_
_entity.id
_entity.type
_entity.pdbx_description
1 polymer ?
#
loop_
_entity_poly.entity_id
_entity_poly.type
_entity_poly.pdbx_seq_one_letter_code
_entity_poly.pdbx_strand_id
1 'polypeptide(L)'
;MLATSRVGALACALLTCAPWAPAQEAPAPAAPPATTPPDGAGTTLPEVKATTQAEKATGPVSGYTARRSATATKTDTPLNEVPQSITVIGAEQVRDQNSLTIQEVLRYTPGVRAELYGLDNRGDYYAMRGGSEGSTLLDGLRLPITGYWGSVRNEPYAFERIEVLRGPASLMAGQNGPGGVVNLVSKRPSAEAQREVQVQLGNDDHKQVAADLGGALVEDGRLAYRVIALRRDSGSQVKYADQERTLFAPSIGWKPLAGTALTVYGEYQKDKSLNQNGFFPIAGTLNKAPNGRRIDPEVFVGEPDWDTYGGTRKRFGWELEQRLNEQWTLRHHLRRDNVTGHLATAYADWSQYVGADGLVDTVDPANNTYLNRYGYVADDRSRINNADLLLQGKIALGRTTHTLLTGVDYMSHRMLHTDRGSFLMTPLDPFDPVYGTSPLPALDPAQTFVSDSRVRNVGLLIQDQVKFDDRWVVTAGLRHDKAKTDDAKDSANSKNLGVVYLADGGWSPYAGYSESFQPVAGTTSPARGGRPFEPSRGRQLETGVKWMPADSPVSASAAVYRLKETNRLANDPADVNYSIQVGEATVDGLELDANATFTAWQLLANYSYTRARLTGEIDTNRGEQLSSIPKHAASLWAVHRFGAAGLPGLRAGGGVRYAGPSWDGSGNNRVPSVTLLDLLVSYDTGPWALSLNVNNLTDKTYIATCLERGDCWFGTQRRAVVSLAYRW
;
A
#
# COMPACT_ATOMS: atom_id res chain seq x y z
N MET A 1 35.64 38.03 13.13
CA MET A 1 36.16 37.18 14.21
C MET A 1 35.67 35.78 13.93
N LEU A 2 36.63 34.89 13.70
CA LEU A 2 36.42 33.49 13.29
C LEU A 2 35.80 32.66 14.43
N ALA A 3 34.81 31.84 14.09
CA ALA A 3 34.38 30.70 14.92
C ALA A 3 34.20 29.46 14.03
N THR A 4 34.99 28.49 14.31
CA THR A 4 35.24 27.23 13.60
C THR A 4 34.07 26.25 13.72
N SER A 5 33.59 25.75 12.59
CA SER A 5 32.69 24.59 12.50
C SER A 5 33.46 23.28 12.67
N ARG A 6 33.04 22.46 13.60
CA ARG A 6 33.49 21.05 13.69
C ARG A 6 32.55 20.18 12.86
N VAL A 7 33.08 19.63 11.78
CA VAL A 7 32.49 18.55 11.00
C VAL A 7 32.82 17.23 11.69
N GLY A 8 31.82 16.52 12.17
CA GLY A 8 31.95 15.14 12.66
C GLY A 8 31.94 14.17 11.49
N ALA A 9 33.07 13.54 11.23
CA ALA A 9 33.21 12.48 10.25
C ALA A 9 32.62 11.18 10.81
N LEU A 10 31.66 10.60 10.12
CA LEU A 10 31.16 9.24 10.37
C LEU A 10 32.09 8.25 9.66
N ALA A 11 32.88 7.50 10.45
CA ALA A 11 33.80 6.49 9.95
C ALA A 11 33.01 5.26 9.49
N CYS A 12 33.04 4.95 8.19
CA CYS A 12 32.72 3.65 7.65
C CYS A 12 33.84 2.66 7.98
N ALA A 13 33.58 1.70 8.87
CA ALA A 13 34.48 0.59 9.10
C ALA A 13 34.37 -0.42 7.95
N LEU A 14 35.33 -0.42 7.04
CA LEU A 14 35.55 -1.47 6.05
C LEU A 14 36.15 -2.69 6.76
N LEU A 15 35.38 -3.78 6.85
CA LEU A 15 35.90 -5.10 7.21
C LEU A 15 36.75 -5.65 6.07
N THR A 16 38.06 -5.62 6.22
CA THR A 16 39.00 -6.28 5.32
C THR A 16 39.00 -7.79 5.60
N CYS A 17 38.51 -8.57 4.64
CA CYS A 17 38.67 -10.00 4.59
C CYS A 17 40.11 -10.33 4.22
N ALA A 18 40.86 -10.97 5.15
CA ALA A 18 42.16 -11.62 4.85
C ALA A 18 41.91 -12.94 4.10
N PRO A 19 42.76 -13.31 3.14
CA PRO A 19 42.60 -14.57 2.41
C PRO A 19 43.01 -15.75 3.27
N TRP A 20 42.16 -16.76 3.35
CA TRP A 20 42.49 -18.05 3.96
C TRP A 20 43.34 -18.85 2.97
N ALA A 21 44.51 -19.31 3.47
CA ALA A 21 45.35 -20.28 2.76
C ALA A 21 44.73 -21.70 2.87
N PRO A 22 44.87 -22.54 1.83
CA PRO A 22 44.31 -23.88 1.89
C PRO A 22 45.22 -24.78 2.79
N ALA A 23 44.56 -25.48 3.74
CA ALA A 23 45.21 -26.52 4.51
C ALA A 23 45.38 -27.79 3.66
N GLN A 24 46.57 -28.37 3.68
CA GLN A 24 46.92 -29.67 3.06
C GLN A 24 46.15 -30.80 3.79
N GLU A 25 45.48 -31.63 2.98
CA GLU A 25 44.88 -32.89 3.43
C GLU A 25 45.93 -33.90 3.83
N ALA A 26 45.79 -34.48 5.00
CA ALA A 26 46.53 -35.67 5.42
C ALA A 26 45.78 -36.94 4.97
N PRO A 27 46.44 -38.02 4.60
CA PRO A 27 45.81 -39.22 4.10
C PRO A 27 45.04 -39.99 5.17
N ALA A 28 43.81 -40.44 4.80
CA ALA A 28 42.92 -41.19 5.67
C ALA A 28 43.44 -42.62 5.95
N PRO A 29 43.28 -43.17 7.19
CA PRO A 29 43.56 -44.56 7.51
C PRO A 29 42.51 -45.52 6.92
N ALA A 30 42.98 -46.70 6.50
CA ALA A 30 42.18 -47.75 5.89
C ALA A 30 41.06 -48.28 6.81
N ALA A 31 39.90 -48.52 6.22
CA ALA A 31 38.73 -49.07 6.91
C ALA A 31 38.85 -50.57 7.22
N PRO A 32 38.34 -51.07 8.36
CA PRO A 32 38.19 -52.48 8.61
C PRO A 32 37.01 -53.09 7.89
N PRO A 33 36.95 -54.43 7.70
CA PRO A 33 35.93 -55.10 6.86
C PRO A 33 34.55 -55.09 7.53
N ALA A 34 33.52 -54.88 6.67
CA ALA A 34 32.13 -54.82 7.04
C ALA A 34 31.57 -56.18 7.54
N THR A 35 30.98 -56.16 8.73
CA THR A 35 30.07 -57.22 9.18
C THR A 35 28.63 -56.81 8.85
N THR A 36 27.93 -57.63 8.13
CA THR A 36 26.50 -57.50 7.84
C THR A 36 25.63 -57.70 9.06
N PRO A 37 24.71 -56.77 9.40
CA PRO A 37 23.63 -57.00 10.37
C PRO A 37 22.39 -57.58 9.67
N PRO A 38 21.52 -58.28 10.40
CA PRO A 38 20.38 -58.96 9.83
C PRO A 38 19.21 -58.00 9.50
N ASP A 39 18.38 -58.44 8.54
CA ASP A 39 17.17 -57.79 8.07
C ASP A 39 16.24 -57.34 9.20
N GLY A 40 16.13 -56.02 9.38
CA GLY A 40 15.06 -55.36 10.09
C GLY A 40 14.30 -54.48 9.13
N ALA A 41 13.02 -54.75 8.93
CA ALA A 41 12.11 -53.99 8.07
C ALA A 41 12.09 -52.50 8.44
N GLY A 42 12.92 -51.72 7.79
CA GLY A 42 12.90 -50.26 7.87
C GLY A 42 11.77 -49.75 6.96
N THR A 43 10.77 -49.15 7.57
CA THR A 43 9.75 -48.36 6.86
C THR A 43 10.46 -47.19 6.22
N THR A 44 10.78 -47.29 4.93
CA THR A 44 11.20 -46.14 4.12
C THR A 44 10.05 -45.17 4.04
N LEU A 45 10.21 -44.02 4.70
CA LEU A 45 9.30 -42.88 4.48
C LEU A 45 9.32 -42.54 3.00
N PRO A 46 8.17 -42.27 2.37
CA PRO A 46 8.15 -41.87 0.96
C PRO A 46 8.96 -40.61 0.78
N GLU A 47 9.84 -40.64 -0.20
CA GLU A 47 10.62 -39.49 -0.66
C GLU A 47 9.65 -38.37 -1.04
N VAL A 48 9.57 -37.33 -0.23
CA VAL A 48 8.82 -36.14 -0.57
C VAL A 48 9.57 -35.45 -1.71
N LYS A 49 9.20 -35.77 -2.94
CA LYS A 49 9.60 -34.97 -4.10
C LYS A 49 8.92 -33.60 -3.99
N ALA A 50 9.60 -32.65 -3.40
CA ALA A 50 9.25 -31.25 -3.51
C ALA A 50 9.44 -30.84 -4.98
N THR A 51 8.41 -31.04 -5.81
CA THR A 51 8.32 -30.37 -7.10
C THR A 51 8.07 -28.90 -6.81
N THR A 52 9.15 -28.10 -6.80
CA THR A 52 9.04 -26.63 -6.75
C THR A 52 8.26 -26.20 -7.98
N GLN A 53 6.96 -25.90 -7.81
CA GLN A 53 6.19 -25.26 -8.86
C GLN A 53 6.88 -23.91 -9.16
N ALA A 54 7.11 -23.64 -10.45
CA ALA A 54 7.67 -22.35 -10.85
C ALA A 54 6.75 -21.22 -10.37
N GLU A 55 7.32 -20.17 -9.73
CA GLU A 55 6.57 -19.01 -9.25
C GLU A 55 5.69 -18.44 -10.37
N LYS A 56 4.44 -18.11 -10.05
CA LYS A 56 3.50 -17.42 -10.93
C LYS A 56 3.33 -15.98 -10.45
N ALA A 57 3.09 -15.07 -11.37
CA ALA A 57 2.89 -13.64 -11.06
C ALA A 57 1.70 -13.34 -10.13
N THR A 58 0.77 -14.28 -9.98
CA THR A 58 -0.39 -14.17 -9.06
C THR A 58 -0.35 -15.19 -7.92
N GLY A 59 0.72 -15.99 -7.84
CA GLY A 59 0.88 -17.03 -6.82
C GLY A 59 1.62 -16.54 -5.57
N PRO A 60 1.80 -17.44 -4.60
CA PRO A 60 2.53 -17.14 -3.37
C PRO A 60 4.00 -16.81 -3.66
N VAL A 61 4.58 -16.00 -2.79
CA VAL A 61 6.01 -15.68 -2.74
C VAL A 61 6.64 -16.47 -1.61
N SER A 62 7.70 -17.20 -1.89
CA SER A 62 8.49 -17.89 -0.87
C SER A 62 9.50 -16.92 -0.25
N GLY A 63 9.43 -16.74 1.06
CA GLY A 63 10.26 -15.76 1.76
C GLY A 63 9.91 -14.33 1.34
N TYR A 64 10.96 -13.51 1.14
CA TYR A 64 10.81 -12.08 0.81
C TYR A 64 11.22 -11.74 -0.63
N THR A 65 11.61 -12.72 -1.43
CA THR A 65 12.16 -12.49 -2.77
C THR A 65 11.21 -13.03 -3.83
N ALA A 66 10.45 -12.16 -4.48
CA ALA A 66 9.64 -12.48 -5.65
C ALA A 66 10.47 -12.41 -6.95
N ARG A 67 10.08 -13.21 -7.93
CA ARG A 67 10.74 -13.26 -9.24
C ARG A 67 9.85 -12.79 -10.38
N ARG A 68 8.53 -12.77 -10.20
CA ARG A 68 7.54 -12.51 -11.25
C ARG A 68 6.43 -11.58 -10.77
N SER A 69 5.87 -10.81 -11.71
CA SER A 69 4.71 -9.96 -11.48
C SER A 69 3.89 -9.80 -12.76
N ALA A 70 2.59 -9.52 -12.60
CA ALA A 70 1.70 -9.14 -13.69
C ALA A 70 1.31 -7.66 -13.65
N THR A 71 1.65 -6.90 -12.61
CA THR A 71 1.15 -5.53 -12.41
C THR A 71 1.69 -4.56 -13.45
N ALA A 72 2.95 -4.70 -13.87
CA ALA A 72 3.57 -3.79 -14.82
C ALA A 72 3.19 -4.06 -16.28
N THR A 73 2.75 -5.28 -16.62
CA THR A 73 2.57 -5.72 -18.02
C THR A 73 1.22 -6.40 -18.28
N LYS A 74 0.41 -6.65 -17.26
CA LYS A 74 -0.79 -7.52 -17.30
C LYS A 74 -0.51 -8.93 -17.86
N THR A 75 0.78 -9.33 -17.91
CA THR A 75 1.24 -10.68 -18.31
C THR A 75 2.15 -11.23 -17.22
N ASP A 76 2.26 -12.55 -17.13
CA ASP A 76 3.19 -13.19 -16.20
C ASP A 76 4.63 -12.95 -16.66
N THR A 77 5.28 -11.92 -16.10
CA THR A 77 6.58 -11.39 -16.54
C THR A 77 7.62 -11.51 -15.44
N PRO A 78 8.85 -11.99 -15.73
CA PRO A 78 9.96 -11.93 -14.81
C PRO A 78 10.28 -10.49 -14.41
N LEU A 79 10.53 -10.24 -13.11
CA LEU A 79 10.79 -8.88 -12.62
C LEU A 79 12.02 -8.22 -13.23
N ASN A 80 13.03 -9.01 -13.61
CA ASN A 80 14.24 -8.53 -14.29
C ASN A 80 13.99 -8.13 -15.76
N GLU A 81 12.84 -8.47 -16.33
CA GLU A 81 12.42 -8.08 -17.70
C GLU A 81 11.50 -6.85 -17.72
N VAL A 82 11.12 -6.32 -16.54
CA VAL A 82 10.24 -5.14 -16.41
C VAL A 82 11.08 -3.86 -16.41
N PRO A 83 10.88 -2.92 -17.37
CA PRO A 83 11.66 -1.67 -17.45
C PRO A 83 11.11 -0.56 -16.52
N GLN A 84 10.75 -0.91 -15.29
CA GLN A 84 10.18 0.00 -14.28
C GLN A 84 10.41 -0.56 -12.88
N SER A 85 10.47 0.33 -11.89
CA SER A 85 10.59 -0.04 -10.47
C SER A 85 9.30 -0.70 -9.96
N ILE A 86 9.43 -1.91 -9.46
CA ILE A 86 8.34 -2.67 -8.85
C ILE A 86 8.84 -3.43 -7.62
N THR A 87 8.08 -3.38 -6.54
CA THR A 87 8.33 -4.16 -5.32
C THR A 87 7.15 -5.09 -5.08
N VAL A 88 7.42 -6.33 -4.70
CA VAL A 88 6.41 -7.34 -4.40
C VAL A 88 6.56 -7.77 -2.95
N ILE A 89 5.48 -7.64 -2.18
CA ILE A 89 5.39 -7.94 -0.75
C ILE A 89 4.52 -9.20 -0.60
N GLY A 90 5.14 -10.32 -0.20
CA GLY A 90 4.43 -11.60 -0.03
C GLY A 90 3.71 -11.71 1.32
N ALA A 91 2.79 -12.65 1.42
CA ALA A 91 2.03 -12.90 2.64
C ALA A 91 2.91 -13.26 3.85
N GLU A 92 4.09 -13.89 3.65
CA GLU A 92 5.05 -14.16 4.72
C GLU A 92 5.58 -12.86 5.33
N GLN A 93 5.97 -11.88 4.51
CA GLN A 93 6.43 -10.57 4.98
C GLN A 93 5.32 -9.82 5.73
N VAL A 94 4.08 -9.83 5.20
CA VAL A 94 2.92 -9.21 5.86
C VAL A 94 2.70 -9.80 7.26
N ARG A 95 2.81 -11.12 7.40
CA ARG A 95 2.68 -11.84 8.66
C ARG A 95 3.84 -11.53 9.63
N ASP A 96 5.08 -11.57 9.15
CA ASP A 96 6.27 -11.33 9.98
C ASP A 96 6.34 -9.89 10.50
N GLN A 97 5.79 -8.92 9.75
CA GLN A 97 5.66 -7.52 10.17
C GLN A 97 4.35 -7.23 10.91
N ASN A 98 3.44 -8.21 10.99
CA ASN A 98 2.09 -8.09 11.56
C ASN A 98 1.35 -6.84 11.08
N SER A 99 1.29 -6.66 9.77
CA SER A 99 0.62 -5.52 9.14
C SER A 99 -0.88 -5.74 9.10
N LEU A 100 -1.67 -4.88 9.76
CA LEU A 100 -3.13 -4.98 9.85
C LEU A 100 -3.85 -4.10 8.82
N THR A 101 -3.13 -3.26 8.10
CA THR A 101 -3.65 -2.35 7.07
C THR A 101 -2.71 -2.29 5.87
N ILE A 102 -3.23 -1.88 4.71
CA ILE A 102 -2.38 -1.72 3.51
C ILE A 102 -1.30 -0.65 3.74
N GLN A 103 -1.62 0.43 4.45
CA GLN A 103 -0.62 1.45 4.80
C GLN A 103 0.57 0.82 5.56
N GLU A 104 0.30 -0.08 6.51
CA GLU A 104 1.34 -0.75 7.28
C GLU A 104 2.18 -1.70 6.44
N VAL A 105 1.56 -2.42 5.50
CA VAL A 105 2.29 -3.28 4.55
C VAL A 105 3.33 -2.49 3.75
N LEU A 106 3.05 -1.24 3.44
CA LEU A 106 3.92 -0.38 2.63
C LEU A 106 5.08 0.27 3.40
N ARG A 107 5.15 0.12 4.73
CA ARG A 107 6.16 0.79 5.61
C ARG A 107 7.62 0.50 5.22
N TYR A 108 7.89 -0.65 4.62
CA TYR A 108 9.22 -1.11 4.21
C TYR A 108 9.39 -1.10 2.69
N THR A 109 8.77 -0.11 1.98
CA THR A 109 8.83 0.00 0.52
C THR A 109 9.50 1.32 0.12
N PRO A 110 10.55 1.30 -0.73
CA PRO A 110 11.23 2.53 -1.12
C PRO A 110 10.31 3.43 -1.96
N GLY A 111 10.50 4.75 -1.84
CA GLY A 111 9.73 5.74 -2.59
C GLY A 111 8.25 5.86 -2.21
N VAL A 112 7.83 5.18 -1.15
CA VAL A 112 6.46 5.22 -0.62
C VAL A 112 6.43 5.93 0.72
N ARG A 113 5.59 6.95 0.85
CA ARG A 113 5.18 7.53 2.12
C ARG A 113 3.94 6.79 2.59
N ALA A 114 4.14 5.73 3.35
CA ALA A 114 3.08 5.01 4.04
C ALA A 114 2.51 5.86 5.17
N GLU A 115 1.27 5.60 5.58
CA GLU A 115 0.60 6.31 6.68
C GLU A 115 0.69 7.84 6.53
N LEU A 116 0.31 8.33 5.34
CA LEU A 116 0.42 9.74 4.97
C LEU A 116 -0.21 10.68 6.00
N TYR A 117 -1.34 10.27 6.59
CA TYR A 117 -2.07 10.99 7.63
C TYR A 117 -2.06 10.22 8.97
N GLY A 118 -0.97 9.51 9.28
CA GLY A 118 -0.80 8.81 10.56
C GLY A 118 -1.94 7.84 10.86
N LEU A 119 -2.64 8.08 11.95
CA LEU A 119 -3.72 7.23 12.47
C LEU A 119 -5.06 7.34 11.74
N ASP A 120 -5.16 8.07 10.67
CA ASP A 120 -6.42 8.21 9.94
C ASP A 120 -6.97 6.84 9.50
N ASN A 121 -8.10 6.43 10.08
CA ASN A 121 -8.72 5.14 9.81
C ASN A 121 -9.80 5.18 8.72
N ARG A 122 -10.02 6.33 8.08
CA ARG A 122 -11.04 6.51 7.04
C ARG A 122 -10.68 5.83 5.71
N GLY A 123 -9.38 5.61 5.44
CA GLY A 123 -8.91 4.98 4.22
C GLY A 123 -7.49 4.42 4.34
N ASP A 124 -7.01 3.81 3.26
CA ASP A 124 -5.61 3.38 3.11
C ASP A 124 -4.85 4.50 2.36
N TYR A 125 -4.33 5.48 3.12
CA TYR A 125 -3.67 6.67 2.56
C TYR A 125 -2.16 6.49 2.46
N TYR A 126 -1.64 6.60 1.25
CA TYR A 126 -0.20 6.54 0.96
C TYR A 126 0.12 7.41 -0.26
N ALA A 127 1.33 7.95 -0.30
CA ALA A 127 1.84 8.67 -1.46
C ALA A 127 3.09 7.99 -2.02
N MET A 128 3.27 8.05 -3.33
CA MET A 128 4.42 7.47 -4.01
C MET A 128 5.14 8.54 -4.83
N ARG A 129 6.49 8.54 -4.77
CA ARG A 129 7.35 9.44 -5.53
C ARG A 129 6.94 10.91 -5.43
N GLY A 130 6.54 11.36 -4.23
CA GLY A 130 6.11 12.74 -4.02
C GLY A 130 4.84 13.16 -4.78
N GLY A 131 4.18 12.22 -5.44
CA GLY A 131 2.92 12.45 -6.13
C GLY A 131 1.73 12.52 -5.17
N SER A 132 0.56 12.70 -5.76
CA SER A 132 -0.73 12.53 -5.09
C SER A 132 -0.89 11.12 -4.53
N GLU A 133 -1.93 10.89 -3.74
CA GLU A 133 -2.30 9.57 -3.24
C GLU A 133 -2.26 8.52 -4.35
N GLY A 134 -1.65 7.37 -4.07
CA GLY A 134 -1.51 6.28 -5.03
C GLY A 134 -2.86 5.64 -5.34
N SER A 135 -2.98 5.14 -6.56
CA SER A 135 -4.16 4.38 -6.97
C SER A 135 -4.08 2.94 -6.52
N THR A 136 -5.19 2.37 -6.05
CA THR A 136 -5.29 0.97 -5.67
C THR A 136 -5.94 0.14 -6.78
N LEU A 137 -5.34 -1.01 -7.08
CA LEU A 137 -5.93 -2.06 -7.91
C LEU A 137 -6.24 -3.28 -7.02
N LEU A 138 -7.23 -4.04 -7.43
CA LEU A 138 -7.51 -5.37 -6.89
C LEU A 138 -7.54 -6.35 -8.07
N ASP A 139 -6.63 -7.32 -8.04
CA ASP A 139 -6.44 -8.32 -9.11
C ASP A 139 -6.30 -7.67 -10.50
N GLY A 140 -5.57 -6.54 -10.56
CA GLY A 140 -5.33 -5.77 -11.78
C GLY A 140 -6.49 -4.89 -12.26
N LEU A 141 -7.64 -4.88 -11.56
CA LEU A 141 -8.78 -4.01 -11.83
C LEU A 141 -8.83 -2.86 -10.83
N ARG A 142 -9.17 -1.66 -11.29
CA ARG A 142 -9.19 -0.46 -10.46
C ARG A 142 -10.15 -0.59 -9.27
N LEU A 143 -9.69 -0.15 -8.09
CA LEU A 143 -10.48 -0.08 -6.86
C LEU A 143 -10.61 1.39 -6.42
N PRO A 144 -11.66 2.12 -6.84
CA PRO A 144 -11.84 3.51 -6.46
C PRO A 144 -12.22 3.64 -4.98
N ILE A 145 -12.01 4.82 -4.41
CA ILE A 145 -12.52 5.20 -3.10
C ILE A 145 -14.06 5.17 -3.14
N THR A 146 -14.68 4.61 -2.10
CA THR A 146 -16.11 4.25 -2.12
C THR A 146 -17.00 5.13 -1.25
N GLY A 147 -16.48 6.22 -0.72
CA GLY A 147 -17.21 7.21 0.04
C GLY A 147 -16.47 8.53 0.05
N TYR A 148 -17.15 9.61 0.37
CA TYR A 148 -16.50 10.91 0.48
C TYR A 148 -15.55 10.95 1.67
N TRP A 149 -16.02 10.44 2.81
CA TRP A 149 -15.24 10.34 4.04
C TRP A 149 -15.02 8.91 4.51
N GLY A 150 -15.79 7.94 3.99
CA GLY A 150 -15.80 6.57 4.44
C GLY A 150 -15.49 5.58 3.35
N SER A 151 -14.46 4.79 3.54
CA SER A 151 -14.25 3.59 2.76
C SER A 151 -14.04 2.39 3.66
N VAL A 152 -14.53 1.25 3.22
CA VAL A 152 -14.20 -0.03 3.85
C VAL A 152 -12.75 -0.35 3.47
N ARG A 153 -11.83 -0.34 4.44
CA ARG A 153 -10.41 -0.58 4.23
C ARG A 153 -10.15 -2.02 3.80
N ASN A 154 -9.06 -2.24 3.06
CA ASN A 154 -8.70 -3.57 2.60
C ASN A 154 -7.98 -4.36 3.69
N GLU A 155 -8.28 -5.66 3.81
CA GLU A 155 -7.71 -6.54 4.82
C GLU A 155 -6.49 -7.30 4.26
N PRO A 156 -5.25 -7.03 4.75
CA PRO A 156 -4.04 -7.66 4.22
C PRO A 156 -4.05 -9.20 4.30
N TYR A 157 -4.71 -9.78 5.31
CA TYR A 157 -4.82 -11.24 5.47
C TYR A 157 -5.51 -11.92 4.27
N ALA A 158 -6.32 -11.18 3.49
CA ALA A 158 -7.01 -11.72 2.32
C ALA A 158 -6.13 -11.79 1.05
N PHE A 159 -4.92 -11.26 1.08
CA PHE A 159 -4.07 -11.16 -0.11
C PHE A 159 -2.90 -12.14 -0.08
N GLU A 160 -2.58 -12.70 -1.24
CA GLU A 160 -1.43 -13.56 -1.46
C GLU A 160 -0.15 -12.72 -1.55
N ARG A 161 -0.27 -11.55 -2.20
CA ARG A 161 0.82 -10.62 -2.39
C ARG A 161 0.29 -9.20 -2.66
N ILE A 162 1.10 -8.21 -2.36
CA ILE A 162 0.81 -6.80 -2.62
C ILE A 162 1.95 -6.27 -3.47
N GLU A 163 1.62 -5.71 -4.63
CA GLU A 163 2.60 -5.26 -5.61
C GLU A 163 2.56 -3.75 -5.76
N VAL A 164 3.72 -3.11 -5.69
CA VAL A 164 3.88 -1.65 -5.74
C VAL A 164 4.63 -1.28 -7.01
N LEU A 165 3.91 -0.81 -8.02
CA LEU A 165 4.48 -0.29 -9.26
C LEU A 165 4.61 1.23 -9.12
N ARG A 166 5.85 1.74 -9.14
CA ARG A 166 6.16 3.14 -8.88
C ARG A 166 6.27 3.94 -10.16
N GLY A 167 5.71 5.15 -10.16
CA GLY A 167 5.62 6.05 -11.32
C GLY A 167 4.39 5.81 -12.20
N PRO A 168 4.20 6.60 -13.26
CA PRO A 168 3.04 6.55 -14.12
C PRO A 168 2.73 5.15 -14.65
N ALA A 169 1.46 4.73 -14.59
CA ALA A 169 1.04 3.37 -14.89
C ALA A 169 -0.27 3.28 -15.69
N SER A 170 -0.67 4.37 -16.41
CA SER A 170 -1.97 4.39 -17.07
C SER A 170 -2.12 3.36 -18.17
N LEU A 171 -1.05 2.91 -18.80
CA LEU A 171 -1.13 1.83 -19.78
C LEU A 171 -1.85 0.60 -19.19
N MET A 172 -1.52 0.21 -17.95
CA MET A 172 -2.06 -0.98 -17.28
C MET A 172 -3.29 -0.68 -16.41
N ALA A 173 -3.30 0.47 -15.74
CA ALA A 173 -4.28 0.82 -14.72
C ALA A 173 -5.38 1.79 -15.20
N GLY A 174 -5.28 2.33 -16.42
CA GLY A 174 -6.16 3.39 -16.90
C GLY A 174 -5.95 4.69 -16.15
N GLN A 175 -7.02 5.33 -15.73
CA GLN A 175 -6.95 6.56 -14.95
C GLN A 175 -6.21 6.34 -13.64
N ASN A 176 -5.06 6.99 -13.47
CA ASN A 176 -4.32 6.96 -12.19
C ASN A 176 -3.42 8.18 -12.06
N GLY A 177 -3.08 8.51 -10.80
CA GLY A 177 -2.12 9.55 -10.48
C GLY A 177 -0.69 9.20 -10.93
N PRO A 178 0.21 10.20 -10.94
CA PRO A 178 1.57 10.05 -11.44
C PRO A 178 2.47 9.21 -10.53
N GLY A 179 2.14 9.05 -9.26
CA GLY A 179 2.96 8.35 -8.27
C GLY A 179 3.09 6.85 -8.52
N GLY A 180 2.03 6.21 -9.04
CA GLY A 180 2.00 4.78 -9.32
C GLY A 180 0.75 4.06 -8.79
N VAL A 181 0.84 2.73 -8.70
CA VAL A 181 -0.27 1.89 -8.26
C VAL A 181 0.17 0.83 -7.25
N VAL A 182 -0.72 0.53 -6.31
CA VAL A 182 -0.63 -0.64 -5.42
C VAL A 182 -1.65 -1.66 -5.88
N ASN A 183 -1.21 -2.82 -6.29
CA ASN A 183 -2.07 -3.92 -6.73
C ASN A 183 -2.17 -4.97 -5.62
N LEU A 184 -3.38 -5.20 -5.14
CA LEU A 184 -3.73 -6.21 -4.15
C LEU A 184 -4.07 -7.50 -4.91
N VAL A 185 -3.28 -8.55 -4.74
CA VAL A 185 -3.50 -9.85 -5.40
C VAL A 185 -4.15 -10.80 -4.40
N SER A 186 -5.39 -11.18 -4.66
CA SER A 186 -6.19 -11.99 -3.76
C SER A 186 -5.69 -13.42 -3.64
N LYS A 187 -5.84 -14.02 -2.47
CA LYS A 187 -5.69 -15.45 -2.26
C LYS A 187 -6.71 -16.22 -3.10
N ARG A 188 -6.28 -17.18 -3.91
CA ARG A 188 -7.11 -17.94 -4.84
C ARG A 188 -7.12 -19.44 -4.53
N PRO A 189 -8.16 -20.18 -4.96
CA PRO A 189 -8.22 -21.64 -4.80
C PRO A 189 -7.06 -22.34 -5.50
N SER A 190 -6.51 -23.34 -4.82
CA SER A 190 -5.48 -24.23 -5.34
C SER A 190 -5.83 -25.67 -4.95
N ALA A 191 -5.31 -26.66 -5.69
CA ALA A 191 -5.47 -28.07 -5.33
C ALA A 191 -4.68 -28.44 -4.06
N GLU A 192 -3.63 -27.67 -3.75
CA GLU A 192 -2.84 -27.85 -2.55
C GLU A 192 -3.64 -27.42 -1.32
N ALA A 193 -3.60 -28.24 -0.27
CA ALA A 193 -4.29 -27.94 0.97
C ALA A 193 -3.67 -26.71 1.67
N GLN A 194 -4.51 -25.73 1.97
CA GLN A 194 -4.20 -24.56 2.77
C GLN A 194 -5.13 -24.60 3.98
N ARG A 195 -4.60 -24.80 5.17
CA ARG A 195 -5.40 -24.93 6.38
C ARG A 195 -4.71 -24.24 7.53
N GLU A 196 -5.17 -23.04 7.82
CA GLU A 196 -4.68 -22.23 8.93
C GLU A 196 -5.84 -21.65 9.71
N VAL A 197 -5.75 -21.73 11.03
CA VAL A 197 -6.55 -20.92 11.96
C VAL A 197 -5.58 -20.16 12.84
N GLN A 198 -5.82 -18.85 12.99
CA GLN A 198 -4.98 -17.94 13.77
C GLN A 198 -5.81 -17.19 14.80
N VAL A 199 -5.25 -17.04 16.00
CA VAL A 199 -5.77 -16.17 17.06
C VAL A 199 -4.69 -15.13 17.38
N GLN A 200 -5.10 -13.87 17.56
CA GLN A 200 -4.22 -12.78 17.97
C GLN A 200 -4.77 -12.08 19.20
N LEU A 201 -3.87 -11.70 20.10
CA LEU A 201 -4.14 -10.88 21.27
C LEU A 201 -3.06 -9.78 21.36
N GLY A 202 -3.43 -8.57 21.72
CA GLY A 202 -2.48 -7.46 21.81
C GLY A 202 -2.90 -6.37 22.80
N ASN A 203 -2.06 -5.33 22.89
CA ASN A 203 -2.47 -4.12 23.61
C ASN A 203 -3.66 -3.45 22.92
N ASP A 204 -4.24 -2.44 23.55
CA ASP A 204 -5.47 -1.76 23.09
C ASP A 204 -6.61 -2.76 22.85
N ASP A 205 -6.77 -3.72 23.77
CA ASP A 205 -7.79 -4.78 23.70
C ASP A 205 -7.88 -5.53 22.35
N HIS A 206 -6.78 -5.58 21.60
CA HIS A 206 -6.74 -6.24 20.30
C HIS A 206 -7.01 -7.74 20.42
N LYS A 207 -8.06 -8.20 19.74
CA LYS A 207 -8.48 -9.61 19.63
C LYS A 207 -8.84 -9.90 18.18
N GLN A 208 -8.25 -10.96 17.63
CA GLN A 208 -8.57 -11.40 16.27
C GLN A 208 -8.62 -12.90 16.19
N VAL A 209 -9.57 -13.40 15.42
CA VAL A 209 -9.59 -14.79 14.95
C VAL A 209 -9.67 -14.76 13.43
N ALA A 210 -8.80 -15.50 12.76
CA ALA A 210 -8.75 -15.60 11.32
C ALA A 210 -8.61 -17.06 10.87
N ALA A 211 -9.13 -17.37 9.70
CA ALA A 211 -9.02 -18.69 9.08
C ALA A 211 -8.73 -18.55 7.58
N ASP A 212 -7.85 -19.40 7.07
CA ASP A 212 -7.52 -19.57 5.66
C ASP A 212 -7.61 -21.07 5.33
N LEU A 213 -8.71 -21.46 4.69
CA LEU A 213 -9.06 -22.84 4.43
C LEU A 213 -9.22 -23.07 2.92
N GLY A 214 -8.46 -24.01 2.36
CA GLY A 214 -8.51 -24.31 0.94
C GLY A 214 -7.99 -25.69 0.61
N GLY A 215 -8.25 -26.11 -0.63
CA GLY A 215 -7.78 -27.37 -1.16
C GLY A 215 -8.66 -27.92 -2.28
N ALA A 216 -8.32 -29.10 -2.78
CA ALA A 216 -9.11 -29.80 -3.77
C ALA A 216 -10.46 -30.27 -3.21
N LEU A 217 -11.53 -30.09 -3.98
CA LEU A 217 -12.87 -30.69 -3.71
C LEU A 217 -13.05 -32.02 -4.40
N VAL A 218 -12.23 -32.31 -5.43
CA VAL A 218 -12.22 -33.58 -6.18
C VAL A 218 -10.76 -34.07 -6.29
N GLU A 219 -10.58 -35.39 -6.31
CA GLU A 219 -9.27 -36.05 -6.23
C GLU A 219 -8.28 -35.57 -7.32
N ASP A 220 -8.78 -35.30 -8.52
CA ASP A 220 -7.94 -34.82 -9.64
C ASP A 220 -7.59 -33.33 -9.57
N GLY A 221 -8.02 -32.61 -8.52
CA GLY A 221 -7.70 -31.21 -8.30
C GLY A 221 -8.35 -30.24 -9.28
N ARG A 222 -9.25 -30.69 -10.18
CA ARG A 222 -9.92 -29.81 -11.15
C ARG A 222 -10.91 -28.84 -10.51
N LEU A 223 -11.44 -29.21 -9.35
CA LEU A 223 -12.30 -28.33 -8.55
C LEU A 223 -11.63 -28.09 -7.20
N ALA A 224 -11.39 -26.83 -6.87
CA ALA A 224 -10.76 -26.40 -5.63
C ALA A 224 -11.55 -25.28 -4.98
N TYR A 225 -11.40 -25.10 -3.67
CA TYR A 225 -12.01 -24.01 -2.93
C TYR A 225 -10.97 -23.25 -2.13
N ARG A 226 -11.28 -22.01 -1.75
CA ARG A 226 -10.63 -21.27 -0.68
C ARG A 226 -11.63 -20.40 0.06
N VAL A 227 -11.53 -20.37 1.37
CA VAL A 227 -12.35 -19.54 2.25
C VAL A 227 -11.43 -18.78 3.18
N ILE A 228 -11.51 -17.45 3.12
CA ILE A 228 -10.85 -16.57 4.07
C ILE A 228 -11.93 -16.01 5.00
N ALA A 229 -11.74 -16.12 6.29
CA ALA A 229 -12.63 -15.55 7.29
C ALA A 229 -11.82 -14.83 8.37
N LEU A 230 -12.33 -13.70 8.88
CA LEU A 230 -11.70 -12.94 9.95
C LEU A 230 -12.75 -12.21 10.77
N ARG A 231 -12.58 -12.26 12.10
CA ARG A 231 -13.23 -11.36 13.04
C ARG A 231 -12.16 -10.67 13.87
N ARG A 232 -12.16 -9.34 13.87
CA ARG A 232 -11.31 -8.51 14.70
C ARG A 232 -12.17 -7.63 15.58
N ASP A 233 -11.76 -7.47 16.83
CA ASP A 233 -12.27 -6.53 17.81
C ASP A 233 -11.03 -5.92 18.48
N SER A 234 -10.88 -4.61 18.42
CA SER A 234 -9.64 -3.93 18.82
C SER A 234 -9.96 -2.51 19.23
N GLY A 235 -9.44 -2.08 20.34
CA GLY A 235 -9.29 -0.68 20.62
C GLY A 235 -8.24 -0.02 19.71
N SER A 236 -7.88 1.19 20.02
CA SER A 236 -6.80 1.94 19.39
C SER A 236 -6.07 2.79 20.41
N GLN A 237 -4.95 3.42 20.00
CA GLN A 237 -4.30 4.41 20.88
C GLN A 237 -5.21 5.63 21.19
N VAL A 238 -6.18 5.93 20.35
CA VAL A 238 -7.15 7.01 20.63
C VAL A 238 -8.24 6.45 21.53
N LYS A 239 -8.42 7.06 22.70
CA LYS A 239 -9.43 6.64 23.68
C LYS A 239 -10.82 6.55 23.05
N TYR A 240 -11.61 5.56 23.44
CA TYR A 240 -12.96 5.26 22.95
C TYR A 240 -13.05 4.80 21.48
N ALA A 241 -11.99 4.93 20.68
CA ALA A 241 -12.04 4.65 19.26
C ALA A 241 -11.82 3.16 18.96
N ASP A 242 -12.78 2.34 19.32
CA ASP A 242 -12.80 0.90 19.04
C ASP A 242 -13.03 0.61 17.56
N GLN A 243 -12.53 -0.53 17.10
CA GLN A 243 -12.61 -0.99 15.72
C GLN A 243 -13.06 -2.44 15.67
N GLU A 244 -14.13 -2.71 14.94
CA GLU A 244 -14.60 -4.05 14.66
C GLU A 244 -14.52 -4.35 13.16
N ARG A 245 -14.04 -5.52 12.80
CA ARG A 245 -14.05 -6.02 11.41
C ARG A 245 -14.57 -7.45 11.35
N THR A 246 -15.45 -7.70 10.39
CA THR A 246 -15.85 -9.05 9.98
C THR A 246 -15.58 -9.18 8.49
N LEU A 247 -14.85 -10.22 8.11
CA LEU A 247 -14.57 -10.58 6.71
C LEU A 247 -14.94 -12.04 6.46
N PHE A 248 -15.60 -12.28 5.33
CA PHE A 248 -15.85 -13.62 4.79
C PHE A 248 -15.68 -13.57 3.27
N ALA A 249 -14.69 -14.29 2.74
CA ALA A 249 -14.33 -14.26 1.32
C ALA A 249 -14.18 -15.70 0.77
N PRO A 250 -15.27 -16.32 0.32
CA PRO A 250 -15.24 -17.65 -0.33
C PRO A 250 -14.89 -17.52 -1.81
N SER A 251 -14.20 -18.54 -2.34
CA SER A 251 -13.93 -18.68 -3.77
C SER A 251 -13.88 -20.14 -4.19
N ILE A 252 -14.21 -20.40 -5.46
CA ILE A 252 -14.17 -21.72 -6.10
C ILE A 252 -13.40 -21.59 -7.41
N GLY A 253 -12.41 -22.44 -7.59
CA GLY A 253 -11.64 -22.60 -8.82
C GLY A 253 -12.04 -23.87 -9.55
N TRP A 254 -12.33 -23.77 -10.85
CA TRP A 254 -12.75 -24.88 -11.67
C TRP A 254 -11.94 -24.94 -12.96
N LYS A 255 -11.39 -26.11 -13.26
CA LYS A 255 -10.61 -26.41 -14.47
C LYS A 255 -11.31 -27.52 -15.25
N PRO A 256 -12.41 -27.23 -15.96
CA PRO A 256 -13.23 -28.25 -16.62
C PRO A 256 -12.48 -28.97 -17.76
N LEU A 257 -11.60 -28.25 -18.47
CA LEU A 257 -10.87 -28.71 -19.63
C LEU A 257 -9.41 -28.29 -19.53
N ALA A 258 -8.53 -28.97 -20.25
CA ALA A 258 -7.16 -28.54 -20.42
C ALA A 258 -7.12 -27.13 -21.05
N GLY A 259 -6.48 -26.17 -20.39
CA GLY A 259 -6.39 -24.79 -20.85
C GLY A 259 -7.55 -23.88 -20.46
N THR A 260 -8.57 -24.36 -19.70
CA THR A 260 -9.64 -23.54 -19.15
C THR A 260 -9.52 -23.48 -17.64
N ALA A 261 -9.46 -22.29 -17.08
CA ALA A 261 -9.51 -22.03 -15.64
C ALA A 261 -10.54 -20.94 -15.35
N LEU A 262 -11.50 -21.24 -14.49
CA LEU A 262 -12.51 -20.31 -14.01
C LEU A 262 -12.41 -20.22 -12.49
N THR A 263 -12.29 -19.00 -11.96
CA THR A 263 -12.42 -18.73 -10.53
C THR A 263 -13.62 -17.84 -10.30
N VAL A 264 -14.54 -18.26 -9.45
CA VAL A 264 -15.68 -17.45 -8.98
C VAL A 264 -15.45 -17.14 -7.52
N TYR A 265 -15.65 -15.88 -7.13
CA TYR A 265 -15.39 -15.42 -5.77
C TYR A 265 -16.45 -14.45 -5.26
N GLY A 266 -16.60 -14.43 -3.95
CA GLY A 266 -17.41 -13.48 -3.22
C GLY A 266 -16.65 -12.89 -2.05
N GLU A 267 -17.14 -11.76 -1.53
CA GLU A 267 -16.66 -11.15 -0.29
C GLU A 267 -17.80 -10.43 0.42
N TYR A 268 -17.85 -10.61 1.71
CA TYR A 268 -18.60 -9.79 2.64
C TYR A 268 -17.63 -9.22 3.66
N GLN A 269 -17.51 -7.90 3.74
CA GLN A 269 -16.76 -7.23 4.79
C GLN A 269 -17.64 -6.17 5.45
N LYS A 270 -17.62 -6.14 6.79
CA LYS A 270 -18.25 -5.10 7.60
C LYS A 270 -17.22 -4.54 8.57
N ASP A 271 -17.04 -3.24 8.51
CA ASP A 271 -16.22 -2.46 9.44
C ASP A 271 -17.13 -1.56 10.28
N LYS A 272 -16.83 -1.43 11.56
CA LYS A 272 -17.42 -0.49 12.49
C LYS A 272 -16.31 0.10 13.35
N SER A 273 -16.27 1.40 13.50
CA SER A 273 -15.29 2.10 14.33
C SER A 273 -15.81 3.48 14.72
N LEU A 274 -15.00 4.22 15.46
CA LEU A 274 -15.11 5.65 15.61
C LEU A 274 -14.01 6.32 14.78
N ASN A 275 -14.18 7.59 14.44
CA ASN A 275 -13.17 8.34 13.70
C ASN A 275 -11.98 8.65 14.61
N GLN A 276 -10.78 8.22 14.22
CA GLN A 276 -9.54 8.44 14.97
C GLN A 276 -8.81 9.74 14.59
N ASN A 277 -9.43 10.52 13.73
CA ASN A 277 -8.81 11.68 13.12
C ASN A 277 -8.99 12.93 14.02
N GLY A 278 -7.89 13.42 14.59
CA GLY A 278 -7.92 14.55 15.49
C GLY A 278 -7.95 15.92 14.80
N PHE A 279 -7.33 16.07 13.61
CA PHE A 279 -7.09 17.38 12.99
C PHE A 279 -6.56 18.41 13.97
N PHE A 280 -5.52 18.06 14.73
CA PHE A 280 -5.05 18.94 15.81
C PHE A 280 -4.26 20.12 15.25
N PRO A 281 -4.36 21.31 15.86
CA PRO A 281 -3.59 22.46 15.44
C PRO A 281 -2.08 22.26 15.61
N ILE A 282 -1.28 22.98 14.82
CA ILE A 282 0.19 23.04 14.95
C ILE A 282 0.60 23.41 16.37
N ALA A 283 -0.09 24.39 16.96
CA ALA A 283 0.02 24.70 18.38
C ALA A 283 -0.65 23.60 19.21
N GLY A 284 0.08 23.00 20.13
CA GLY A 284 -0.34 21.82 20.87
C GLY A 284 0.19 20.49 20.33
N THR A 285 0.65 20.45 19.08
CA THR A 285 1.26 19.28 18.46
C THR A 285 2.75 19.50 18.14
N LEU A 286 3.04 20.09 17.01
CA LEU A 286 4.41 20.42 16.60
C LEU A 286 5.04 21.45 17.56
N ASN A 287 4.30 22.48 17.89
CA ASN A 287 4.64 23.50 18.88
C ASN A 287 3.83 23.30 20.16
N LYS A 288 4.20 23.98 21.23
CA LYS A 288 3.35 24.08 22.45
C LYS A 288 2.14 24.96 22.17
N ALA A 289 1.02 24.64 22.80
CA ALA A 289 -0.18 25.47 22.81
C ALA A 289 0.04 26.76 23.63
N PRO A 290 -0.89 27.73 23.58
CA PRO A 290 -0.79 28.98 24.35
C PRO A 290 -0.61 28.78 25.85
N ASN A 291 -1.22 27.71 26.42
CA ASN A 291 -1.06 27.31 27.82
C ASN A 291 0.27 26.58 28.13
N GLY A 292 1.19 26.49 27.19
CA GLY A 292 2.48 25.83 27.34
C GLY A 292 2.46 24.29 27.30
N ARG A 293 1.28 23.67 27.12
CA ARG A 293 1.08 22.21 27.09
C ARG A 293 1.18 21.65 25.67
N ARG A 294 1.23 20.32 25.56
CA ARG A 294 1.03 19.57 24.32
C ARG A 294 -0.18 18.67 24.45
N ILE A 295 -0.91 18.49 23.36
CA ILE A 295 -2.04 17.56 23.25
C ILE A 295 -1.51 16.13 23.41
N ASP A 296 -2.22 15.31 24.19
CA ASP A 296 -1.94 13.89 24.29
C ASP A 296 -2.38 13.19 22.97
N PRO A 297 -1.55 12.35 22.34
CA PRO A 297 -1.93 11.62 21.14
C PRO A 297 -3.10 10.66 21.31
N GLU A 298 -3.49 10.34 22.56
CA GLU A 298 -4.64 9.49 22.88
C GLU A 298 -5.98 10.23 22.93
N VAL A 299 -5.98 11.57 22.79
CA VAL A 299 -7.20 12.38 22.89
C VAL A 299 -8.16 12.05 21.76
N PHE A 300 -9.40 11.74 22.13
CA PHE A 300 -10.53 11.63 21.21
C PHE A 300 -11.22 13.00 21.07
N VAL A 301 -11.47 13.43 19.85
CA VAL A 301 -12.09 14.74 19.58
C VAL A 301 -13.61 14.63 19.52
N GLY A 302 -14.14 13.42 19.30
CA GLY A 302 -15.55 13.14 19.13
C GLY A 302 -16.34 13.07 20.43
N GLU A 303 -17.53 12.51 20.35
CA GLU A 303 -18.39 12.15 21.49
C GLU A 303 -18.56 10.62 21.51
N PRO A 304 -18.06 9.92 22.54
CA PRO A 304 -17.98 8.45 22.55
C PRO A 304 -19.32 7.74 22.31
N ASP A 305 -20.42 8.29 22.82
CA ASP A 305 -21.77 7.70 22.71
C ASP A 305 -22.50 8.07 21.41
N TRP A 306 -21.93 8.95 20.59
CA TRP A 306 -22.56 9.46 19.38
C TRP A 306 -21.76 9.13 18.10
N ASP A 307 -20.44 9.25 18.16
CA ASP A 307 -19.60 9.02 16.99
C ASP A 307 -19.76 7.59 16.48
N THR A 308 -19.84 7.47 15.18
CA THR A 308 -19.81 6.18 14.48
C THR A 308 -19.18 6.35 13.12
N TYR A 309 -18.39 5.36 12.72
CA TYR A 309 -17.71 5.35 11.46
C TYR A 309 -17.61 3.92 10.94
N GLY A 310 -18.19 3.65 9.78
CA GLY A 310 -18.10 2.28 9.28
C GLY A 310 -18.84 2.06 7.96
N GLY A 311 -18.77 0.83 7.50
CA GLY A 311 -19.40 0.46 6.25
C GLY A 311 -19.47 -1.03 6.02
N THR A 312 -20.17 -1.40 4.96
CA THR A 312 -20.30 -2.78 4.52
C THR A 312 -19.98 -2.86 3.04
N ARG A 313 -19.07 -3.76 2.66
CA ARG A 313 -18.75 -4.12 1.29
C ARG A 313 -19.23 -5.52 0.96
N LYS A 314 -19.96 -5.64 -0.14
CA LYS A 314 -20.34 -6.92 -0.75
C LYS A 314 -19.77 -6.96 -2.14
N ARG A 315 -18.96 -7.97 -2.43
CA ARG A 315 -18.26 -8.18 -3.69
C ARG A 315 -18.65 -9.52 -4.29
N PHE A 316 -18.74 -9.56 -5.60
CA PHE A 316 -18.87 -10.75 -6.40
C PHE A 316 -18.09 -10.57 -7.70
N GLY A 317 -17.44 -11.63 -8.14
CA GLY A 317 -16.71 -11.61 -9.39
C GLY A 317 -16.28 -12.99 -9.89
N TRP A 318 -15.69 -12.99 -11.08
CA TRP A 318 -15.05 -14.16 -11.65
C TRP A 318 -13.83 -13.76 -12.49
N GLU A 319 -12.94 -14.70 -12.64
CA GLU A 319 -11.76 -14.67 -13.51
C GLU A 319 -11.80 -15.91 -14.38
N LEU A 320 -11.77 -15.70 -15.70
CA LEU A 320 -11.69 -16.77 -16.69
C LEU A 320 -10.38 -16.65 -17.46
N GLU A 321 -9.63 -17.73 -17.50
CA GLU A 321 -8.50 -17.90 -18.42
C GLU A 321 -8.79 -19.06 -19.35
N GLN A 322 -8.72 -18.80 -20.66
CA GLN A 322 -8.94 -19.79 -21.71
C GLN A 322 -7.75 -19.79 -22.66
N ARG A 323 -6.99 -20.88 -22.67
CA ARG A 323 -6.02 -21.12 -23.73
C ARG A 323 -6.77 -21.52 -25.00
N LEU A 324 -6.67 -20.69 -26.04
CA LEU A 324 -7.32 -20.95 -27.32
C LEU A 324 -6.51 -21.93 -28.16
N ASN A 325 -5.18 -21.83 -28.09
CA ASN A 325 -4.21 -22.74 -28.68
C ASN A 325 -2.84 -22.55 -27.98
N GLU A 326 -1.76 -23.07 -28.52
CA GLU A 326 -0.43 -22.98 -27.92
C GLU A 326 0.11 -21.54 -27.81
N GLN A 327 -0.35 -20.65 -28.70
CA GLN A 327 0.13 -19.28 -28.79
C GLN A 327 -0.81 -18.28 -28.10
N TRP A 328 -2.11 -18.51 -28.12
CA TRP A 328 -3.10 -17.52 -27.73
C TRP A 328 -3.87 -17.91 -26.48
N THR A 329 -3.96 -16.96 -25.54
CA THR A 329 -4.74 -17.08 -24.31
C THR A 329 -5.67 -15.88 -24.19
N LEU A 330 -6.96 -16.17 -23.95
CA LEU A 330 -7.99 -15.18 -23.63
C LEU A 330 -8.19 -15.12 -22.12
N ARG A 331 -8.24 -13.92 -21.56
CA ARG A 331 -8.59 -13.69 -20.15
C ARG A 331 -9.74 -12.71 -20.05
N HIS A 332 -10.61 -12.98 -19.11
CA HIS A 332 -11.74 -12.12 -18.79
C HIS A 332 -11.94 -12.05 -17.28
N HIS A 333 -11.97 -10.83 -16.74
CA HIS A 333 -12.33 -10.59 -15.35
C HIS A 333 -13.61 -9.77 -15.29
N LEU A 334 -14.45 -10.05 -14.31
CA LEU A 334 -15.56 -9.23 -13.91
C LEU A 334 -15.61 -9.11 -12.40
N ARG A 335 -15.82 -7.88 -11.90
CA ARG A 335 -16.03 -7.61 -10.49
C ARG A 335 -17.12 -6.58 -10.29
N ARG A 336 -18.02 -6.87 -9.35
CA ARG A 336 -19.01 -5.93 -8.85
C ARG A 336 -18.87 -5.75 -7.35
N ASP A 337 -18.71 -4.50 -6.91
CA ASP A 337 -18.72 -4.10 -5.53
C ASP A 337 -19.95 -3.26 -5.24
N ASN A 338 -20.64 -3.54 -4.11
CA ASN A 338 -21.63 -2.68 -3.52
C ASN A 338 -21.12 -2.32 -2.11
N VAL A 339 -21.00 -1.03 -1.86
CA VAL A 339 -20.47 -0.50 -0.59
C VAL A 339 -21.48 0.47 -0.01
N THR A 340 -21.74 0.34 1.28
CA THR A 340 -22.50 1.33 2.06
C THR A 340 -21.61 1.83 3.18
N GLY A 341 -21.61 3.14 3.41
CA GLY A 341 -20.93 3.79 4.51
C GLY A 341 -21.89 4.62 5.33
N HIS A 342 -21.62 4.76 6.60
CA HIS A 342 -22.29 5.69 7.50
C HIS A 342 -21.26 6.32 8.41
N LEU A 343 -21.35 7.61 8.59
CA LEU A 343 -20.56 8.34 9.56
C LEU A 343 -21.40 9.36 10.28
N ALA A 344 -21.17 9.48 11.58
CA ALA A 344 -21.49 10.61 12.43
C ALA A 344 -20.21 10.88 13.21
N THR A 345 -19.65 12.06 13.13
CA THR A 345 -18.35 12.34 13.73
C THR A 345 -18.19 13.81 14.06
N ALA A 346 -17.40 14.11 15.09
CA ALA A 346 -16.96 15.46 15.36
C ALA A 346 -15.57 15.72 14.79
N TYR A 347 -15.38 16.93 14.28
CA TYR A 347 -14.11 17.47 13.85
C TYR A 347 -13.74 18.67 14.71
N ALA A 348 -12.45 18.78 15.08
CA ALA A 348 -11.92 19.99 15.70
C ALA A 348 -11.69 21.07 14.64
N ASP A 349 -11.94 22.32 15.02
CA ASP A 349 -11.42 23.46 14.31
C ASP A 349 -9.95 23.68 14.72
N TRP A 350 -9.05 23.46 13.79
CA TRP A 350 -7.60 23.60 14.02
C TRP A 350 -7.10 25.03 13.83
N SER A 351 -7.95 25.97 13.43
CA SER A 351 -7.53 27.31 13.05
C SER A 351 -7.07 28.13 14.25
N GLN A 352 -7.73 27.95 15.41
CA GLN A 352 -7.41 28.69 16.64
C GLN A 352 -7.94 28.01 17.90
N TYR A 353 -7.30 28.32 19.02
CA TYR A 353 -7.85 28.03 20.33
C TYR A 353 -8.83 29.11 20.79
N VAL A 354 -9.80 28.72 21.58
CA VAL A 354 -10.88 29.56 22.10
C VAL A 354 -11.05 29.38 23.62
N GLY A 355 -11.80 30.25 24.28
CA GLY A 355 -12.29 30.03 25.63
C GLY A 355 -13.37 28.95 25.73
N ALA A 356 -13.81 28.60 26.91
CA ALA A 356 -14.85 27.60 27.15
C ALA A 356 -16.21 27.97 26.52
N ASP A 357 -16.43 29.23 26.24
CA ASP A 357 -17.62 29.78 25.56
C ASP A 357 -17.55 29.69 24.03
N GLY A 358 -16.43 29.22 23.51
CA GLY A 358 -16.18 29.13 22.05
C GLY A 358 -15.68 30.42 21.39
N LEU A 359 -15.38 31.45 22.19
CA LEU A 359 -14.89 32.74 21.73
C LEU A 359 -13.39 32.89 22.06
N VAL A 360 -12.70 33.74 21.30
CA VAL A 360 -11.32 34.08 21.60
C VAL A 360 -11.25 35.06 22.74
N ASP A 361 -10.65 34.65 23.85
CA ASP A 361 -10.32 35.59 24.94
C ASP A 361 -9.12 36.44 24.51
N THR A 362 -9.38 37.69 24.21
CA THR A 362 -8.36 38.67 23.80
C THR A 362 -7.72 39.39 24.97
N VAL A 363 -8.30 39.26 26.19
CA VAL A 363 -7.82 39.89 27.42
C VAL A 363 -6.76 39.02 28.08
N ASP A 364 -7.03 37.72 28.21
CA ASP A 364 -6.07 36.74 28.70
C ASP A 364 -5.99 35.55 27.71
N PRO A 365 -5.08 35.60 26.72
CA PRO A 365 -4.93 34.55 25.74
C PRO A 365 -4.60 33.18 26.33
N ALA A 366 -4.10 33.08 27.56
CA ALA A 366 -3.81 31.80 28.23
C ALA A 366 -5.10 31.03 28.55
N ASN A 367 -6.27 31.71 28.61
CA ASN A 367 -7.57 31.05 28.77
C ASN A 367 -8.08 30.36 27.51
N ASN A 368 -7.46 30.61 26.34
CA ASN A 368 -7.79 29.95 25.07
C ASN A 368 -7.17 28.54 25.05
N THR A 369 -7.81 27.58 25.70
CA THR A 369 -7.37 26.18 25.79
C THR A 369 -8.28 25.21 25.06
N TYR A 370 -9.45 25.65 24.64
CA TYR A 370 -10.48 24.85 23.98
C TYR A 370 -10.35 24.90 22.46
N LEU A 371 -10.79 23.83 21.80
CA LEU A 371 -10.99 23.77 20.36
C LEU A 371 -12.48 23.75 20.04
N ASN A 372 -12.93 24.63 19.16
CA ASN A 372 -14.27 24.53 18.59
C ASN A 372 -14.42 23.20 17.87
N ARG A 373 -15.61 22.62 17.92
CA ARG A 373 -15.95 21.37 17.24
C ARG A 373 -17.21 21.53 16.41
N TYR A 374 -17.27 20.78 15.33
CA TYR A 374 -18.50 20.63 14.55
C TYR A 374 -18.80 19.15 14.31
N GLY A 375 -20.06 18.77 14.55
CA GLY A 375 -20.57 17.45 14.20
C GLY A 375 -20.94 17.41 12.73
N TYR A 376 -20.70 16.25 12.10
CA TYR A 376 -21.00 16.00 10.70
C TYR A 376 -21.60 14.61 10.54
N VAL A 377 -22.68 14.49 9.75
CA VAL A 377 -23.36 13.21 9.50
C VAL A 377 -23.53 13.00 8.01
N ALA A 378 -23.13 11.82 7.52
CA ALA A 378 -23.33 11.46 6.12
C ALA A 378 -23.56 9.96 5.92
N ASP A 379 -24.22 9.63 4.83
CA ASP A 379 -24.40 8.28 4.32
C ASP A 379 -23.86 8.17 2.89
N ASP A 380 -23.10 7.10 2.63
CA ASP A 380 -22.56 6.78 1.31
C ASP A 380 -23.11 5.47 0.76
N ARG A 381 -23.36 5.44 -0.54
CA ARG A 381 -23.66 4.22 -1.29
C ARG A 381 -22.89 4.21 -2.59
N SER A 382 -21.96 3.26 -2.71
CA SER A 382 -21.17 3.08 -3.93
C SER A 382 -21.51 1.78 -4.62
N ARG A 383 -21.61 1.84 -5.94
CA ARG A 383 -21.71 0.66 -6.80
C ARG A 383 -20.63 0.75 -7.88
N ILE A 384 -19.75 -0.24 -7.88
CA ILE A 384 -18.65 -0.32 -8.84
C ILE A 384 -18.82 -1.59 -9.67
N ASN A 385 -18.70 -1.46 -10.99
CA ASN A 385 -18.60 -2.59 -11.91
C ASN A 385 -17.30 -2.42 -12.69
N ASN A 386 -16.46 -3.43 -12.70
CA ASN A 386 -15.25 -3.52 -13.49
C ASN A 386 -15.30 -4.77 -14.34
N ALA A 387 -14.81 -4.67 -15.57
CA ALA A 387 -14.55 -5.81 -16.42
C ALA A 387 -13.35 -5.55 -17.31
N ASP A 388 -12.59 -6.59 -17.64
CA ASP A 388 -11.63 -6.56 -18.75
C ASP A 388 -11.75 -7.82 -19.63
N LEU A 389 -11.34 -7.67 -20.86
CA LEU A 389 -11.18 -8.75 -21.81
C LEU A 389 -9.82 -8.56 -22.49
N LEU A 390 -8.91 -9.50 -22.26
CA LEU A 390 -7.53 -9.43 -22.68
C LEU A 390 -7.18 -10.64 -23.55
N LEU A 391 -6.57 -10.39 -24.71
CA LEU A 391 -6.02 -11.41 -25.57
C LEU A 391 -4.50 -11.31 -25.55
N GLN A 392 -3.84 -12.38 -25.12
CA GLN A 392 -2.39 -12.50 -25.08
C GLN A 392 -1.92 -13.49 -26.12
N GLY A 393 -0.95 -13.07 -26.95
CA GLY A 393 -0.26 -13.92 -27.90
C GLY A 393 1.22 -14.11 -27.54
N LYS A 394 1.73 -15.35 -27.64
CA LYS A 394 3.17 -15.65 -27.57
C LYS A 394 3.62 -16.17 -28.91
N ILE A 395 4.43 -15.40 -29.64
CA ILE A 395 4.77 -15.64 -31.03
C ILE A 395 6.27 -15.61 -31.17
N ALA A 396 6.88 -16.71 -31.66
CA ALA A 396 8.29 -16.77 -31.98
C ALA A 396 8.50 -16.45 -33.47
N LEU A 397 9.33 -15.45 -33.77
CA LEU A 397 9.66 -15.00 -35.13
C LEU A 397 11.18 -14.92 -35.29
N GLY A 398 11.80 -15.99 -35.79
CA GLY A 398 13.26 -16.07 -35.94
C GLY A 398 13.99 -15.88 -34.59
N ARG A 399 14.72 -14.76 -34.44
CA ARG A 399 15.49 -14.43 -33.24
C ARG A 399 14.68 -13.64 -32.19
N THR A 400 13.38 -13.39 -32.42
CA THR A 400 12.51 -12.64 -31.51
C THR A 400 11.40 -13.52 -30.98
N THR A 401 11.06 -13.28 -29.70
CA THR A 401 9.83 -13.78 -29.09
C THR A 401 8.97 -12.59 -28.71
N HIS A 402 7.76 -12.56 -29.20
CA HIS A 402 6.77 -11.51 -28.93
C HIS A 402 5.77 -11.97 -27.87
N THR A 403 5.53 -11.15 -26.87
CA THR A 403 4.39 -11.29 -25.95
C THR A 403 3.45 -10.12 -26.22
N LEU A 404 2.56 -10.33 -27.20
CA LEU A 404 1.54 -9.36 -27.58
C LEU A 404 0.38 -9.42 -26.62
N LEU A 405 -0.07 -8.28 -26.12
CA LEU A 405 -1.27 -8.12 -25.32
C LEU A 405 -2.15 -7.04 -25.93
N THR A 406 -3.41 -7.36 -26.14
CA THR A 406 -4.43 -6.36 -26.51
C THR A 406 -5.70 -6.61 -25.75
N GLY A 407 -6.49 -5.57 -25.56
CA GLY A 407 -7.76 -5.75 -24.87
C GLY A 407 -8.50 -4.45 -24.58
N VAL A 408 -9.63 -4.65 -23.93
CA VAL A 408 -10.53 -3.60 -23.48
C VAL A 408 -10.80 -3.78 -22.01
N ASP A 409 -10.85 -2.67 -21.28
CA ASP A 409 -11.39 -2.65 -19.92
C ASP A 409 -12.51 -1.62 -19.78
N TYR A 410 -13.39 -1.88 -18.84
CA TYR A 410 -14.52 -1.06 -18.50
C TYR A 410 -14.61 -0.87 -17.00
N MET A 411 -14.86 0.34 -16.55
CA MET A 411 -15.21 0.67 -15.17
C MET A 411 -16.44 1.57 -15.15
N SER A 412 -17.36 1.28 -14.24
CA SER A 412 -18.45 2.17 -13.87
C SER A 412 -18.54 2.28 -12.37
N HIS A 413 -18.46 3.47 -11.84
CA HIS A 413 -18.62 3.77 -10.42
C HIS A 413 -19.74 4.80 -10.27
N ARG A 414 -20.76 4.48 -9.48
CA ARG A 414 -21.78 5.42 -9.03
C ARG A 414 -21.67 5.56 -7.53
N MET A 415 -21.51 6.77 -7.05
CA MET A 415 -21.48 7.11 -5.64
C MET A 415 -22.63 8.06 -5.34
N LEU A 416 -23.53 7.64 -4.47
CA LEU A 416 -24.58 8.45 -3.87
C LEU A 416 -24.08 8.86 -2.48
N HIS A 417 -23.78 10.13 -2.31
CA HIS A 417 -23.40 10.74 -1.05
C HIS A 417 -24.57 11.55 -0.54
N THR A 418 -24.99 11.30 0.69
CA THR A 418 -26.04 12.04 1.39
C THR A 418 -25.40 12.72 2.59
N ASP A 419 -25.13 13.99 2.44
CA ASP A 419 -24.72 14.88 3.52
C ASP A 419 -25.98 15.31 4.28
N ARG A 420 -26.06 15.00 5.57
CA ARG A 420 -27.20 15.34 6.43
C ARG A 420 -26.99 16.61 7.20
N GLY A 421 -25.91 17.33 6.93
CA GLY A 421 -25.57 18.60 7.54
C GLY A 421 -24.49 18.52 8.60
N SER A 422 -24.05 19.70 8.98
CA SER A 422 -23.10 19.92 10.07
C SER A 422 -23.69 20.87 11.11
N PHE A 423 -23.24 20.75 12.34
CA PHE A 423 -23.70 21.59 13.45
C PHE A 423 -22.57 21.86 14.44
N LEU A 424 -22.64 23.01 15.12
CA LEU A 424 -21.68 23.34 16.16
C LEU A 424 -21.90 22.45 17.39
N MET A 425 -20.80 22.05 18.00
CA MET A 425 -20.76 21.27 19.24
C MET A 425 -20.10 22.11 20.34
N THR A 426 -20.27 21.68 21.58
CA THR A 426 -19.55 22.28 22.70
C THR A 426 -18.04 22.21 22.45
N PRO A 427 -17.29 23.30 22.64
CA PRO A 427 -15.84 23.29 22.56
C PRO A 427 -15.23 22.24 23.49
N LEU A 428 -14.13 21.61 23.08
CA LEU A 428 -13.42 20.61 23.86
C LEU A 428 -12.07 21.16 24.32
N ASP A 429 -11.76 21.04 25.62
CA ASP A 429 -10.38 21.19 26.09
C ASP A 429 -9.59 19.91 25.74
N PRO A 430 -8.66 19.93 24.77
CA PRO A 430 -7.89 18.73 24.41
C PRO A 430 -6.85 18.35 25.46
N PHE A 431 -6.65 19.18 26.50
CA PHE A 431 -5.71 18.93 27.59
C PHE A 431 -6.37 18.32 28.84
N ASP A 432 -7.70 18.45 28.94
CA ASP A 432 -8.53 17.84 29.99
C ASP A 432 -9.97 17.60 29.46
N PRO A 433 -10.13 16.60 28.54
CA PRO A 433 -11.36 16.43 27.78
C PRO A 433 -12.51 15.92 28.63
N VAL A 434 -13.66 16.60 28.54
CA VAL A 434 -14.93 16.21 29.15
C VAL A 434 -15.95 15.93 28.04
N TYR A 435 -16.51 14.73 28.05
CA TYR A 435 -17.45 14.25 27.04
C TYR A 435 -18.90 14.24 27.56
N GLY A 436 -19.88 14.08 26.66
CA GLY A 436 -21.30 13.99 26.97
C GLY A 436 -21.96 15.32 27.29
N THR A 437 -21.27 16.43 27.08
CA THR A 437 -21.77 17.78 27.35
C THR A 437 -22.33 18.49 26.12
N SER A 438 -22.05 17.95 24.91
CA SER A 438 -22.52 18.53 23.66
C SER A 438 -24.00 18.25 23.42
N PRO A 439 -24.83 19.27 23.18
CA PRO A 439 -26.17 19.03 22.67
C PRO A 439 -26.06 18.41 21.27
N LEU A 440 -26.76 17.31 21.05
CA LEU A 440 -26.85 16.64 19.75
C LEU A 440 -28.20 17.00 19.12
N PRO A 441 -28.28 18.04 18.27
CA PRO A 441 -29.53 18.49 17.70
C PRO A 441 -30.10 17.45 16.73
N ALA A 442 -31.41 17.43 16.58
CA ALA A 442 -32.04 16.71 15.50
C ALA A 442 -31.53 17.26 14.13
N LEU A 443 -31.11 16.37 13.25
CA LEU A 443 -30.67 16.77 11.91
C LEU A 443 -31.83 17.42 11.16
N ASP A 444 -31.58 18.58 10.57
CA ASP A 444 -32.58 19.30 9.79
C ASP A 444 -32.66 18.70 8.38
N PRO A 445 -33.79 18.10 7.98
CA PRO A 445 -33.94 17.57 6.62
C PRO A 445 -33.75 18.63 5.52
N ALA A 446 -33.97 19.90 5.80
CA ALA A 446 -33.77 20.99 4.85
C ALA A 446 -32.27 21.26 4.55
N GLN A 447 -31.39 20.84 5.43
CA GLN A 447 -29.92 20.93 5.24
C GLN A 447 -29.34 19.68 4.56
N THR A 448 -30.16 18.69 4.22
CA THR A 448 -29.69 17.48 3.56
C THR A 448 -29.31 17.77 2.10
N PHE A 449 -28.06 17.52 1.77
CA PHE A 449 -27.54 17.61 0.39
C PHE A 449 -27.27 16.22 -0.16
N VAL A 450 -27.71 15.96 -1.39
CA VAL A 450 -27.51 14.67 -2.08
C VAL A 450 -26.69 14.89 -3.34
N SER A 451 -25.54 14.21 -3.42
CA SER A 451 -24.69 14.16 -4.60
C SER A 451 -24.73 12.75 -5.21
N ASP A 452 -25.09 12.63 -6.49
CA ASP A 452 -25.10 11.38 -7.26
C ASP A 452 -24.04 11.47 -8.37
N SER A 453 -22.82 11.11 -8.03
CA SER A 453 -21.69 11.14 -8.96
C SER A 453 -21.53 9.82 -9.70
N ARG A 454 -21.22 9.90 -11.00
CA ARG A 454 -21.06 8.74 -11.89
C ARG A 454 -19.80 8.88 -12.73
N VAL A 455 -18.89 7.94 -12.53
CA VAL A 455 -17.69 7.81 -13.34
C VAL A 455 -17.81 6.59 -14.24
N ARG A 456 -17.54 6.75 -15.53
CA ARG A 456 -17.43 5.65 -16.50
C ARG A 456 -16.12 5.78 -17.24
N ASN A 457 -15.43 4.67 -17.41
CA ASN A 457 -14.19 4.60 -18.17
C ASN A 457 -14.22 3.40 -19.11
N VAL A 458 -13.76 3.60 -20.33
CA VAL A 458 -13.47 2.54 -21.31
C VAL A 458 -12.06 2.75 -21.80
N GLY A 459 -11.22 1.73 -21.65
CA GLY A 459 -9.83 1.75 -22.10
C GLY A 459 -9.60 0.69 -23.18
N LEU A 460 -8.90 1.06 -24.24
CA LEU A 460 -8.38 0.15 -25.24
C LEU A 460 -6.86 0.15 -25.13
N LEU A 461 -6.25 -1.01 -25.06
CA LEU A 461 -4.79 -1.14 -24.92
C LEU A 461 -4.22 -2.14 -25.92
N ILE A 462 -3.00 -1.85 -26.33
CA ILE A 462 -2.12 -2.77 -27.05
C ILE A 462 -0.71 -2.60 -26.51
N GLN A 463 -0.05 -3.72 -26.25
CA GLN A 463 1.36 -3.79 -25.82
C GLN A 463 2.04 -4.95 -26.49
N ASP A 464 3.28 -4.76 -26.91
CA ASP A 464 4.17 -5.85 -27.29
C ASP A 464 5.43 -5.80 -26.45
N GLN A 465 5.81 -6.94 -25.89
CA GLN A 465 7.08 -7.17 -25.25
C GLN A 465 7.89 -8.09 -26.16
N VAL A 466 8.89 -7.51 -26.82
CA VAL A 466 9.75 -8.20 -27.78
C VAL A 466 11.05 -8.58 -27.10
N LYS A 467 11.32 -9.86 -27.01
CA LYS A 467 12.60 -10.41 -26.54
C LYS A 467 13.44 -10.82 -27.74
N PHE A 468 14.61 -10.21 -27.87
CA PHE A 468 15.55 -10.45 -28.95
C PHE A 468 16.82 -11.16 -28.42
N ASP A 469 17.17 -12.31 -29.02
CA ASP A 469 18.30 -13.15 -28.62
C ASP A 469 18.37 -13.51 -27.14
N ASP A 470 17.23 -13.58 -26.47
CA ASP A 470 17.13 -13.78 -25.03
C ASP A 470 17.92 -12.77 -24.15
N ARG A 471 18.43 -11.68 -24.75
CA ARG A 471 19.23 -10.65 -24.08
C ARG A 471 18.59 -9.26 -24.04
N TRP A 472 17.86 -8.87 -25.06
CA TRP A 472 17.20 -7.59 -25.11
C TRP A 472 15.68 -7.76 -24.97
N VAL A 473 15.09 -7.02 -24.07
CA VAL A 473 13.63 -6.97 -23.92
C VAL A 473 13.19 -5.52 -24.19
N VAL A 474 12.40 -5.33 -25.23
CA VAL A 474 11.79 -4.05 -25.58
C VAL A 474 10.30 -4.15 -25.33
N THR A 475 9.76 -3.29 -24.48
CA THR A 475 8.32 -3.19 -24.21
C THR A 475 7.81 -1.89 -24.78
N ALA A 476 6.79 -1.96 -25.65
CA ALA A 476 6.10 -0.79 -26.18
C ALA A 476 4.61 -0.97 -26.05
N GLY A 477 3.93 0.05 -25.55
CA GLY A 477 2.49 0.01 -25.33
C GLY A 477 1.81 1.35 -25.57
N LEU A 478 0.57 1.26 -26.05
CA LEU A 478 -0.34 2.38 -26.29
C LEU A 478 -1.69 2.07 -25.65
N ARG A 479 -2.29 3.08 -25.08
CA ARG A 479 -3.64 2.99 -24.53
C ARG A 479 -4.43 4.25 -24.89
N HIS A 480 -5.70 4.04 -25.23
CA HIS A 480 -6.68 5.10 -25.41
C HIS A 480 -7.81 4.95 -24.41
N ASP A 481 -8.03 5.96 -23.59
CA ASP A 481 -9.12 6.01 -22.61
C ASP A 481 -10.18 7.05 -23.01
N LYS A 482 -11.45 6.67 -22.81
CA LYS A 482 -12.59 7.59 -22.79
C LYS A 482 -13.18 7.57 -21.39
N ALA A 483 -13.13 8.71 -20.73
CA ALA A 483 -13.67 8.91 -19.40
C ALA A 483 -14.91 9.80 -19.47
N LYS A 484 -15.90 9.49 -18.64
CA LYS A 484 -17.03 10.36 -18.38
C LYS A 484 -17.23 10.44 -16.87
N THR A 485 -17.14 11.67 -16.32
CA THR A 485 -17.44 11.96 -14.91
C THR A 485 -18.63 12.90 -14.90
N ASP A 486 -19.77 12.39 -14.49
CA ASP A 486 -21.07 13.04 -14.61
C ASP A 486 -21.33 13.50 -16.06
N ASP A 487 -21.29 14.78 -16.37
CA ASP A 487 -21.46 15.32 -17.72
C ASP A 487 -20.13 15.68 -18.41
N ALA A 488 -19.02 15.75 -17.65
CA ALA A 488 -17.71 16.00 -18.22
C ALA A 488 -17.20 14.77 -18.99
N LYS A 489 -16.63 15.00 -20.15
CA LYS A 489 -16.06 13.96 -21.02
C LYS A 489 -14.60 14.28 -21.28
N ASP A 490 -13.74 13.31 -20.99
CA ASP A 490 -12.31 13.36 -21.23
C ASP A 490 -11.87 12.22 -22.11
N SER A 491 -10.79 12.43 -22.84
CA SER A 491 -10.08 11.36 -23.52
C SER A 491 -8.57 11.55 -23.39
N ALA A 492 -7.86 10.47 -23.28
CA ALA A 492 -6.41 10.52 -23.17
C ALA A 492 -5.76 9.34 -23.91
N ASN A 493 -4.58 9.61 -24.45
CA ASN A 493 -3.66 8.58 -24.91
C ASN A 493 -2.51 8.49 -23.92
N SER A 494 -2.14 7.28 -23.52
CA SER A 494 -1.00 7.00 -22.65
C SER A 494 -0.04 6.06 -23.35
N LYS A 495 1.25 6.30 -23.17
CA LYS A 495 2.34 5.54 -23.78
C LYS A 495 3.23 4.95 -22.71
N ASN A 496 3.79 3.79 -23.02
CA ASN A 496 4.87 3.18 -22.26
C ASN A 496 5.89 2.64 -23.27
N LEU A 497 7.16 2.96 -23.03
CA LEU A 497 8.27 2.45 -23.80
C LEU A 497 9.42 2.11 -22.85
N GLY A 498 9.98 0.92 -22.98
CA GLY A 498 11.10 0.52 -22.15
C GLY A 498 12.00 -0.47 -22.82
N VAL A 499 13.24 -0.49 -22.38
CA VAL A 499 14.25 -1.46 -22.82
C VAL A 499 14.99 -2.00 -21.61
N VAL A 500 15.23 -3.29 -21.62
CA VAL A 500 16.04 -4.02 -20.64
C VAL A 500 17.10 -4.81 -21.38
N TYR A 501 18.32 -4.81 -20.88
CA TYR A 501 19.38 -5.70 -21.33
C TYR A 501 19.66 -6.76 -20.27
N LEU A 502 19.42 -8.02 -20.59
CA LEU A 502 19.68 -9.17 -19.72
C LEU A 502 21.14 -9.58 -19.84
N ALA A 503 21.99 -9.05 -18.99
CA ALA A 503 23.41 -9.36 -18.94
C ALA A 503 23.67 -10.63 -18.11
N ASP A 504 24.83 -11.22 -18.33
CA ASP A 504 25.28 -12.39 -17.57
C ASP A 504 25.40 -12.07 -16.08
N GLY A 505 25.26 -13.08 -15.22
CA GLY A 505 25.32 -12.92 -13.77
C GLY A 505 24.06 -12.28 -13.14
N GLY A 506 22.96 -12.18 -13.90
CA GLY A 506 21.67 -11.70 -13.40
C GLY A 506 21.51 -10.18 -13.37
N TRP A 507 22.40 -9.44 -14.04
CA TRP A 507 22.30 -8.00 -14.17
C TRP A 507 21.33 -7.60 -15.29
N SER A 508 20.47 -6.64 -15.03
CA SER A 508 19.45 -6.16 -15.97
C SER A 508 19.36 -4.63 -15.92
N PRO A 509 20.30 -3.90 -16.56
CA PRO A 509 20.15 -2.46 -16.77
C PRO A 509 18.95 -2.19 -17.66
N TYR A 510 18.21 -1.10 -17.33
CA TYR A 510 17.01 -0.72 -18.06
C TYR A 510 16.86 0.80 -18.18
N ALA A 511 16.04 1.20 -19.16
CA ALA A 511 15.50 2.54 -19.25
C ALA A 511 14.04 2.45 -19.68
N GLY A 512 13.21 3.37 -19.13
CA GLY A 512 11.78 3.39 -19.38
C GLY A 512 11.21 4.80 -19.42
N TYR A 513 10.20 4.97 -20.27
CA TYR A 513 9.32 6.14 -20.33
C TYR A 513 7.90 5.69 -20.08
N SER A 514 7.18 6.37 -19.19
CA SER A 514 5.79 6.06 -18.85
C SER A 514 4.94 7.31 -18.66
N GLU A 515 3.64 7.17 -18.95
CA GLU A 515 2.66 8.26 -18.82
C GLU A 515 1.48 7.82 -17.95
N SER A 516 0.88 8.82 -17.28
CA SER A 516 -0.40 8.68 -16.60
C SER A 516 -1.31 9.87 -16.86
N PHE A 517 -2.60 9.67 -16.67
CA PHE A 517 -3.58 10.74 -16.64
C PHE A 517 -4.64 10.44 -15.59
N GLN A 518 -5.18 11.52 -15.01
CA GLN A 518 -6.26 11.45 -14.05
C GLN A 518 -7.25 12.58 -14.34
N PRO A 519 -8.51 12.28 -14.70
CA PRO A 519 -9.54 13.29 -14.82
C PRO A 519 -9.70 14.09 -13.54
N VAL A 520 -9.92 15.39 -13.69
CA VAL A 520 -10.09 16.35 -12.59
C VAL A 520 -11.50 16.92 -12.68
N ALA A 521 -12.29 16.74 -11.62
CA ALA A 521 -13.64 17.28 -11.56
C ALA A 521 -13.63 18.78 -11.21
N GLY A 522 -14.66 19.52 -11.67
CA GLY A 522 -14.85 20.92 -11.36
C GLY A 522 -14.51 21.87 -12.50
N THR A 523 -14.63 23.17 -12.21
CA THR A 523 -14.42 24.28 -13.15
C THR A 523 -13.62 25.38 -12.48
N THR A 524 -13.01 26.24 -13.31
CA THR A 524 -12.48 27.52 -12.83
C THR A 524 -13.60 28.43 -12.33
N SER A 525 -13.25 29.50 -11.61
CA SER A 525 -14.22 30.50 -11.17
C SER A 525 -15.03 31.10 -12.33
N PRO A 526 -16.25 31.58 -12.09
CA PRO A 526 -17.02 32.30 -13.13
C PRO A 526 -16.28 33.50 -13.72
N ALA A 527 -15.49 34.20 -12.91
CA ALA A 527 -14.65 35.31 -13.36
C ALA A 527 -13.56 34.89 -14.35
N ARG A 528 -13.16 33.60 -14.33
CA ARG A 528 -12.23 32.97 -15.29
C ARG A 528 -12.93 32.20 -16.39
N GLY A 529 -14.24 32.36 -16.51
CA GLY A 529 -15.10 31.80 -17.58
C GLY A 529 -15.67 30.43 -17.27
N GLY A 530 -15.61 29.92 -16.02
CA GLY A 530 -16.25 28.66 -15.61
C GLY A 530 -15.80 27.44 -16.44
N ARG A 531 -14.55 27.40 -16.89
CA ARG A 531 -14.04 26.34 -17.79
C ARG A 531 -13.81 25.04 -17.03
N PRO A 532 -14.26 23.87 -17.57
CA PRO A 532 -13.93 22.57 -17.00
C PRO A 532 -12.41 22.38 -16.90
N PHE A 533 -11.98 21.65 -15.86
CA PHE A 533 -10.58 21.30 -15.73
C PHE A 533 -10.17 20.22 -16.74
N GLU A 534 -8.92 20.31 -17.21
CA GLU A 534 -8.29 19.26 -18.00
C GLU A 534 -7.75 18.14 -17.08
N PRO A 535 -7.60 16.91 -17.59
CA PRO A 535 -6.95 15.85 -16.81
C PRO A 535 -5.52 16.23 -16.37
N SER A 536 -5.18 15.95 -15.12
CA SER A 536 -3.79 15.96 -14.65
C SER A 536 -3.01 14.89 -15.40
N ARG A 537 -1.76 15.18 -15.76
CA ARG A 537 -0.89 14.29 -16.54
C ARG A 537 0.44 14.08 -15.83
N GLY A 538 0.87 12.82 -15.76
CA GLY A 538 2.20 12.43 -15.31
C GLY A 538 3.05 11.90 -16.45
N ARG A 539 4.34 12.28 -16.50
CA ARG A 539 5.34 11.74 -17.43
C ARG A 539 6.61 11.45 -16.66
N GLN A 540 7.19 10.28 -16.91
CA GLN A 540 8.40 9.87 -16.21
C GLN A 540 9.42 9.29 -17.17
N LEU A 541 10.68 9.68 -16.94
CA LEU A 541 11.87 8.97 -17.42
C LEU A 541 12.52 8.31 -16.22
N GLU A 542 12.81 7.03 -16.36
CA GLU A 542 13.47 6.22 -15.35
C GLU A 542 14.59 5.41 -15.98
N THR A 543 15.73 5.33 -15.31
CA THR A 543 16.80 4.39 -15.65
C THR A 543 17.28 3.70 -14.38
N GLY A 544 17.70 2.46 -14.51
CA GLY A 544 18.11 1.70 -13.35
C GLY A 544 18.78 0.39 -13.73
N VAL A 545 19.09 -0.37 -12.71
CA VAL A 545 19.64 -1.72 -12.83
C VAL A 545 18.97 -2.62 -11.81
N LYS A 546 18.62 -3.82 -12.25
CA LYS A 546 18.19 -4.93 -11.38
C LYS A 546 19.27 -5.98 -11.36
N TRP A 547 19.48 -6.58 -10.19
CA TRP A 547 20.40 -7.71 -10.04
C TRP A 547 19.62 -8.87 -9.39
N MET A 548 19.36 -9.90 -10.18
CA MET A 548 18.51 -11.04 -9.82
C MET A 548 19.08 -12.32 -10.42
N PRO A 549 20.23 -12.83 -9.91
CA PRO A 549 20.81 -14.08 -10.41
C PRO A 549 19.80 -15.24 -10.27
N ALA A 550 19.78 -16.15 -11.23
CA ALA A 550 18.78 -17.24 -11.28
C ALA A 550 18.84 -18.13 -10.03
N ASP A 551 20.05 -18.49 -9.61
CA ASP A 551 20.30 -19.42 -8.50
C ASP A 551 20.62 -18.71 -7.18
N SER A 552 20.35 -17.41 -7.08
CA SER A 552 20.60 -16.62 -5.87
C SER A 552 19.29 -16.30 -5.14
N PRO A 553 19.26 -16.38 -3.81
CA PRO A 553 18.12 -15.98 -3.01
C PRO A 553 18.01 -14.44 -2.86
N VAL A 554 18.81 -13.68 -3.63
CA VAL A 554 18.91 -12.23 -3.53
C VAL A 554 18.27 -11.56 -4.74
N SER A 555 17.58 -10.45 -4.51
CA SER A 555 17.21 -9.48 -5.54
C SER A 555 17.58 -8.08 -5.06
N ALA A 556 18.17 -7.29 -5.95
CA ALA A 556 18.47 -5.89 -5.66
C ALA A 556 18.12 -5.02 -6.87
N SER A 557 17.76 -3.78 -6.62
CA SER A 557 17.55 -2.79 -7.68
C SER A 557 18.01 -1.39 -7.25
N ALA A 558 18.47 -0.63 -8.22
CA ALA A 558 18.76 0.79 -8.09
C ALA A 558 18.14 1.53 -9.26
N ALA A 559 17.41 2.61 -9.00
CA ALA A 559 16.74 3.40 -10.01
C ALA A 559 16.91 4.89 -9.75
N VAL A 560 17.09 5.67 -10.82
CA VAL A 560 16.98 7.12 -10.80
C VAL A 560 15.86 7.52 -11.76
N TYR A 561 15.08 8.53 -11.35
CA TYR A 561 13.92 8.94 -12.13
C TYR A 561 13.72 10.45 -12.09
N ARG A 562 13.05 10.95 -13.13
CA ARG A 562 12.44 12.27 -13.19
C ARG A 562 10.99 12.13 -13.59
N LEU A 563 10.10 12.53 -12.68
CA LEU A 563 8.66 12.60 -12.86
C LEU A 563 8.22 14.05 -12.97
N LYS A 564 7.41 14.37 -13.97
CA LYS A 564 6.77 15.67 -14.14
C LYS A 564 5.25 15.50 -14.14
N GLU A 565 4.57 16.21 -13.25
CA GLU A 565 3.12 16.34 -13.20
C GLU A 565 2.70 17.71 -13.70
N THR A 566 1.73 17.76 -14.60
CA THR A 566 1.15 18.98 -15.18
C THR A 566 -0.37 19.00 -15.00
N ASN A 567 -0.99 20.18 -15.17
CA ASN A 567 -2.41 20.43 -14.94
C ASN A 567 -2.84 20.11 -13.51
N ARG A 568 -1.94 20.34 -12.55
CA ARG A 568 -2.22 20.19 -11.14
C ARG A 568 -3.14 21.33 -10.68
N LEU A 569 -4.10 21.04 -9.80
CA LEU A 569 -4.89 22.09 -9.16
C LEU A 569 -4.04 22.87 -8.17
N ALA A 570 -4.21 24.17 -8.18
CA ALA A 570 -3.73 25.13 -7.19
C ALA A 570 -4.89 26.04 -6.78
N ASN A 571 -4.81 26.65 -5.60
CA ASN A 571 -5.79 27.66 -5.18
C ASN A 571 -5.75 28.85 -6.14
N ASP A 572 -6.93 29.39 -6.47
CA ASP A 572 -7.00 30.61 -7.26
C ASP A 572 -6.62 31.83 -6.39
N PRO A 573 -5.51 32.54 -6.70
CA PRO A 573 -5.09 33.70 -5.92
C PRO A 573 -6.12 34.85 -5.90
N ALA A 574 -7.03 34.86 -6.90
CA ALA A 574 -8.05 35.90 -7.02
C ALA A 574 -9.35 35.50 -6.30
N ASP A 575 -9.61 34.23 -6.05
CA ASP A 575 -10.80 33.72 -5.37
C ASP A 575 -10.50 32.38 -4.69
N VAL A 576 -10.25 32.42 -3.39
CA VAL A 576 -9.87 31.26 -2.57
C VAL A 576 -10.90 30.12 -2.54
N ASN A 577 -12.13 30.37 -2.98
CA ASN A 577 -13.17 29.34 -3.10
C ASN A 577 -13.06 28.50 -4.38
N TYR A 578 -12.17 28.86 -5.29
CA TYR A 578 -11.95 28.20 -6.56
C TYR A 578 -10.53 27.71 -6.72
N SER A 579 -10.35 26.81 -7.68
CA SER A 579 -9.03 26.32 -8.09
C SER A 579 -8.72 26.73 -9.53
N ILE A 580 -7.45 26.75 -9.86
CA ILE A 580 -6.91 26.93 -11.20
C ILE A 580 -5.96 25.79 -11.57
N GLN A 581 -5.81 25.50 -12.85
CA GLN A 581 -4.92 24.46 -13.36
C GLN A 581 -3.65 25.05 -13.93
N VAL A 582 -2.77 25.47 -13.07
CA VAL A 582 -1.45 26.04 -13.44
C VAL A 582 -0.33 25.36 -12.67
N GLY A 583 -0.69 24.47 -11.75
CA GLY A 583 0.27 23.74 -10.93
C GLY A 583 1.07 22.75 -11.77
N GLU A 584 2.38 22.77 -11.55
CA GLU A 584 3.32 21.78 -12.06
C GLU A 584 4.18 21.30 -10.91
N ALA A 585 4.42 20.00 -10.84
CA ALA A 585 5.38 19.45 -9.91
C ALA A 585 6.44 18.62 -10.64
N THR A 586 7.69 18.78 -10.21
CA THR A 586 8.80 17.96 -10.68
C THR A 586 9.40 17.18 -9.53
N VAL A 587 9.55 15.88 -9.72
CA VAL A 587 10.13 14.97 -8.74
C VAL A 587 11.35 14.29 -9.32
N ASP A 588 12.50 14.55 -8.74
CA ASP A 588 13.75 13.85 -9.01
C ASP A 588 14.03 12.88 -7.86
N GLY A 589 14.42 11.65 -8.14
CA GLY A 589 14.67 10.69 -7.06
C GLY A 589 15.65 9.57 -7.41
N LEU A 590 16.14 8.97 -6.33
CA LEU A 590 16.94 7.74 -6.31
C LEU A 590 16.24 6.73 -5.39
N GLU A 591 16.10 5.51 -5.82
CA GLU A 591 15.56 4.40 -5.03
C GLU A 591 16.52 3.22 -5.07
N LEU A 592 16.79 2.65 -3.89
CA LEU A 592 17.53 1.40 -3.70
C LEU A 592 16.61 0.42 -2.98
N ASP A 593 16.55 -0.80 -3.47
CA ASP A 593 15.72 -1.88 -2.91
C ASP A 593 16.52 -3.19 -2.96
N ALA A 594 16.62 -3.90 -1.86
CA ALA A 594 17.32 -5.18 -1.78
C ALA A 594 16.57 -6.14 -0.86
N ASN A 595 16.35 -7.36 -1.36
CA ASN A 595 15.68 -8.43 -0.65
C ASN A 595 16.56 -9.69 -0.73
N ALA A 596 16.64 -10.43 0.38
CA ALA A 596 17.37 -11.69 0.40
C ALA A 596 16.69 -12.70 1.31
N THR A 597 16.67 -13.97 0.86
CA THR A 597 16.11 -15.11 1.61
C THR A 597 17.14 -16.21 1.65
N PHE A 598 18.08 -16.15 2.60
CA PHE A 598 19.05 -17.22 2.87
C PHE A 598 18.46 -18.28 3.79
N THR A 599 19.15 -19.39 3.97
CA THR A 599 18.73 -20.45 4.90
C THR A 599 18.54 -19.93 6.32
N ALA A 600 19.49 -19.10 6.81
CA ALA A 600 19.48 -18.55 8.16
C ALA A 600 18.92 -17.13 8.27
N TRP A 601 18.82 -16.38 7.17
CA TRP A 601 18.46 -14.96 7.20
C TRP A 601 17.42 -14.60 6.15
N GLN A 602 16.47 -13.77 6.54
CA GLN A 602 15.60 -13.00 5.65
C GLN A 602 15.89 -11.51 5.86
N LEU A 603 16.18 -10.81 4.77
CA LEU A 603 16.63 -9.43 4.80
C LEU A 603 15.83 -8.57 3.81
N LEU A 604 15.47 -7.36 4.26
CA LEU A 604 14.97 -6.28 3.42
C LEU A 604 15.79 -5.04 3.75
N ALA A 605 16.24 -4.33 2.73
CA ALA A 605 16.91 -3.05 2.91
C ALA A 605 16.50 -2.11 1.79
N ASN A 606 16.08 -0.90 2.15
CA ASN A 606 15.73 0.10 1.16
C ASN A 606 16.14 1.51 1.57
N TYR A 607 16.32 2.33 0.56
CA TYR A 607 16.58 3.76 0.72
C TYR A 607 15.92 4.50 -0.43
N SER A 608 15.37 5.67 -0.15
CA SER A 608 14.89 6.61 -1.15
C SER A 608 15.35 8.03 -0.86
N TYR A 609 15.79 8.69 -1.93
CA TYR A 609 15.95 10.13 -1.98
C TYR A 609 14.87 10.70 -2.91
N THR A 610 14.08 11.65 -2.42
CA THR A 610 12.96 12.24 -3.17
C THR A 610 12.99 13.74 -3.08
N ARG A 611 13.29 14.40 -4.18
CA ARG A 611 13.23 15.85 -4.32
C ARG A 611 11.98 16.22 -5.12
N ALA A 612 10.86 16.39 -4.43
CA ALA A 612 9.57 16.73 -5.00
C ALA A 612 9.27 18.22 -4.82
N ARG A 613 9.14 18.99 -5.91
CA ARG A 613 9.01 20.44 -5.86
C ARG A 613 7.87 20.95 -6.73
N LEU A 614 7.21 22.00 -6.25
CA LEU A 614 6.33 22.83 -7.08
C LEU A 614 7.19 23.62 -8.09
N THR A 615 6.83 23.57 -9.37
CA THR A 615 7.54 24.20 -10.46
C THR A 615 6.64 25.10 -11.34
N GLY A 616 5.33 25.13 -11.06
CA GLY A 616 4.36 25.98 -11.75
C GLY A 616 4.65 27.48 -11.57
N GLU A 617 4.28 28.29 -12.54
CA GLU A 617 4.60 29.73 -12.55
C GLU A 617 3.79 30.55 -11.52
N ILE A 618 2.62 30.07 -11.12
CA ILE A 618 1.69 30.78 -10.22
C ILE A 618 1.72 30.20 -8.79
N ASP A 619 2.45 29.11 -8.56
CA ASP A 619 2.59 28.54 -7.22
C ASP A 619 3.35 29.52 -6.30
N THR A 620 2.68 30.02 -5.26
CA THR A 620 3.28 30.91 -4.25
C THR A 620 4.48 30.25 -3.56
N ASN A 621 4.48 28.93 -3.46
CA ASN A 621 5.53 28.10 -2.86
C ASN A 621 6.45 27.45 -3.92
N ARG A 622 6.67 28.13 -5.05
CA ARG A 622 7.51 27.62 -6.13
C ARG A 622 8.94 27.30 -5.67
N GLY A 623 9.38 26.10 -5.98
CA GLY A 623 10.70 25.60 -5.59
C GLY A 623 10.72 24.86 -4.26
N GLU A 624 9.69 25.01 -3.44
CA GLU A 624 9.57 24.31 -2.16
C GLU A 624 9.27 22.82 -2.33
N GLN A 625 9.67 22.05 -1.32
CA GLN A 625 9.37 20.62 -1.23
C GLN A 625 7.87 20.43 -1.04
N LEU A 626 7.28 19.45 -1.74
CA LEU A 626 5.89 19.08 -1.55
C LEU A 626 5.61 18.66 -0.10
N SER A 627 4.40 18.99 0.38
CA SER A 627 3.93 18.67 1.72
C SER A 627 4.10 17.20 2.07
N SER A 628 4.46 16.93 3.30
CA SER A 628 4.53 15.58 3.92
C SER A 628 5.54 14.61 3.29
N ILE A 629 6.36 15.05 2.33
CA ILE A 629 7.33 14.20 1.64
C ILE A 629 8.74 14.43 2.20
N PRO A 630 9.32 13.47 2.93
CA PRO A 630 10.71 13.56 3.39
C PRO A 630 11.68 13.41 2.20
N LYS A 631 12.78 14.17 2.21
CA LYS A 631 13.83 14.01 1.18
C LYS A 631 14.54 12.67 1.29
N HIS A 632 14.70 12.13 2.48
CA HIS A 632 15.39 10.88 2.75
C HIS A 632 14.49 9.97 3.55
N ALA A 633 14.34 8.72 3.11
CA ALA A 633 13.73 7.65 3.87
C ALA A 633 14.55 6.37 3.70
N ALA A 634 14.64 5.59 4.75
CA ALA A 634 15.38 4.32 4.75
C ALA A 634 14.70 3.31 5.66
N SER A 635 14.76 2.04 5.31
CA SER A 635 14.38 0.98 6.23
C SER A 635 15.24 -0.28 6.05
N LEU A 636 15.38 -0.99 7.15
CA LEU A 636 16.04 -2.29 7.21
C LEU A 636 15.16 -3.22 8.05
N TRP A 637 14.93 -4.43 7.56
CA TRP A 637 14.29 -5.52 8.29
C TRP A 637 15.14 -6.77 8.17
N ALA A 638 15.43 -7.45 9.29
CA ALA A 638 16.24 -8.65 9.32
C ALA A 638 15.65 -9.68 10.28
N VAL A 639 15.49 -10.91 9.83
CA VAL A 639 15.02 -12.05 10.64
C VAL A 639 16.04 -13.18 10.54
N HIS A 640 16.49 -13.68 11.68
CA HIS A 640 17.38 -14.83 11.79
C HIS A 640 16.62 -16.09 12.19
N ARG A 641 16.95 -17.21 11.55
CA ARG A 641 16.44 -18.56 11.85
C ARG A 641 17.51 -19.32 12.64
N PHE A 642 17.20 -19.72 13.87
CA PHE A 642 18.15 -20.32 14.80
C PHE A 642 18.34 -21.83 14.62
N GLY A 643 18.04 -22.39 13.46
CA GLY A 643 18.19 -23.82 13.18
C GLY A 643 19.59 -24.35 13.42
N ALA A 644 20.63 -23.62 13.01
CA ALA A 644 22.02 -23.98 13.25
C ALA A 644 22.42 -23.96 14.75
N ALA A 645 21.67 -23.25 15.58
CA ALA A 645 21.89 -23.19 17.04
C ALA A 645 21.10 -24.28 17.82
N GLY A 646 20.53 -25.28 17.12
CA GLY A 646 19.73 -26.35 17.72
C GLY A 646 18.29 -25.97 18.07
N LEU A 647 17.80 -24.83 17.59
CA LEU A 647 16.44 -24.32 17.78
C LEU A 647 15.74 -24.11 16.43
N PRO A 648 15.45 -25.17 15.67
CA PRO A 648 15.02 -25.08 14.26
C PRO A 648 13.72 -24.30 14.04
N GLY A 649 12.85 -24.22 15.05
CA GLY A 649 11.59 -23.47 14.98
C GLY A 649 11.71 -21.98 15.37
N LEU A 650 12.84 -21.58 16.02
CA LEU A 650 12.98 -20.22 16.51
C LEU A 650 13.42 -19.27 15.39
N ARG A 651 12.69 -18.16 15.25
CA ARG A 651 13.06 -17.01 14.42
C ARG A 651 12.99 -15.75 15.29
N ALA A 652 13.97 -14.88 15.18
CA ALA A 652 13.93 -13.58 15.82
C ALA A 652 14.57 -12.54 14.92
N GLY A 653 14.06 -11.34 14.99
CA GLY A 653 14.52 -10.24 14.17
C GLY A 653 13.78 -8.96 14.47
N GLY A 654 13.92 -8.01 13.59
CA GLY A 654 13.25 -6.72 13.70
C GLY A 654 13.63 -5.78 12.59
N GLY A 655 13.15 -4.56 12.72
CA GLY A 655 13.38 -3.54 11.71
C GLY A 655 13.65 -2.17 12.29
N VAL A 656 14.27 -1.35 11.46
CA VAL A 656 14.43 0.08 11.70
C VAL A 656 13.85 0.84 10.50
N ARG A 657 13.04 1.85 10.78
CA ARG A 657 12.43 2.74 9.78
C ARG A 657 12.82 4.18 10.09
N TYR A 658 13.44 4.85 9.13
CA TYR A 658 13.80 6.25 9.20
C TYR A 658 13.03 7.05 8.16
N ALA A 659 12.36 8.10 8.60
CA ALA A 659 11.84 9.15 7.75
C ALA A 659 12.53 10.47 8.12
N GLY A 660 13.14 11.13 7.13
CA GLY A 660 13.75 12.44 7.29
C GLY A 660 12.69 13.52 7.59
N PRO A 661 13.13 14.74 7.89
CA PRO A 661 12.20 15.84 8.11
C PRO A 661 11.36 16.11 6.85
N SER A 662 10.11 16.50 7.06
CA SER A 662 9.18 16.94 6.02
C SER A 662 8.64 18.35 6.34
N TRP A 663 7.88 18.93 5.42
CA TRP A 663 7.30 20.25 5.53
C TRP A 663 5.79 20.17 5.41
N ASP A 664 5.10 21.17 5.93
CA ASP A 664 3.65 21.30 5.88
C ASP A 664 3.11 21.68 4.48
N GLY A 665 3.98 22.22 3.61
CA GLY A 665 3.63 22.75 2.29
C GLY A 665 3.68 24.27 2.20
N SER A 666 3.56 24.97 3.33
CA SER A 666 3.75 26.43 3.38
C SER A 666 5.22 26.85 3.38
N GLY A 667 6.15 25.92 3.66
CA GLY A 667 7.55 26.20 3.93
C GLY A 667 7.85 26.75 5.32
N ASN A 668 6.83 27.00 6.16
CA ASN A 668 6.99 27.62 7.47
C ASN A 668 7.19 26.61 8.60
N ASN A 669 6.54 25.44 8.50
CA ASN A 669 6.54 24.45 9.58
C ASN A 669 7.27 23.18 9.16
N ARG A 670 8.23 22.76 9.98
CA ARG A 670 9.05 21.58 9.77
C ARG A 670 8.65 20.46 10.71
N VAL A 671 8.15 19.36 10.17
CA VAL A 671 7.94 18.12 10.92
C VAL A 671 9.31 17.44 11.12
N PRO A 672 9.71 17.14 12.36
CA PRO A 672 11.01 16.50 12.66
C PRO A 672 11.16 15.11 12.03
N SER A 673 12.39 14.68 11.84
CA SER A 673 12.68 13.31 11.45
C SER A 673 12.28 12.32 12.55
N VAL A 674 11.92 11.11 12.12
CA VAL A 674 11.59 10.02 13.03
C VAL A 674 12.36 8.76 12.67
N THR A 675 12.83 8.04 13.70
CA THR A 675 13.33 6.67 13.60
C THR A 675 12.49 5.79 14.51
N LEU A 676 11.94 4.71 13.97
CA LEU A 676 11.11 3.74 14.67
C LEU A 676 11.79 2.37 14.60
N LEU A 677 11.62 1.58 15.67
CA LEU A 677 12.13 0.22 15.78
C LEU A 677 10.95 -0.75 15.86
N ASP A 678 11.06 -1.88 15.17
CA ASP A 678 10.09 -2.96 15.19
C ASP A 678 10.77 -4.28 15.58
N LEU A 679 10.03 -5.21 16.21
CA LEU A 679 10.55 -6.50 16.71
C LEU A 679 9.63 -7.65 16.25
N LEU A 680 10.26 -8.78 15.94
CA LEU A 680 9.63 -10.09 15.75
C LEU A 680 10.38 -11.14 16.59
N VAL A 681 9.61 -11.96 17.32
CA VAL A 681 10.08 -13.26 17.84
C VAL A 681 9.03 -14.28 17.49
N SER A 682 9.39 -15.39 16.83
CA SER A 682 8.45 -16.46 16.51
C SER A 682 9.05 -17.84 16.75
N TYR A 683 8.20 -18.78 17.12
CA TYR A 683 8.57 -20.18 17.33
C TYR A 683 7.56 -21.12 16.66
N ASP A 684 8.04 -21.88 15.68
CA ASP A 684 7.25 -22.87 14.95
C ASP A 684 7.57 -24.26 15.48
N THR A 685 6.56 -25.03 15.89
CA THR A 685 6.71 -26.40 16.38
C THR A 685 5.56 -27.29 15.91
N GLY A 686 5.86 -28.26 15.05
CA GLY A 686 4.84 -29.10 14.42
C GLY A 686 3.83 -28.23 13.68
N PRO A 687 2.50 -28.39 13.95
CA PRO A 687 1.46 -27.59 13.31
C PRO A 687 1.28 -26.19 13.93
N TRP A 688 1.97 -25.87 15.01
CA TRP A 688 1.79 -24.62 15.77
C TRP A 688 2.85 -23.58 15.40
N ALA A 689 2.43 -22.36 15.26
CA ALA A 689 3.28 -21.19 15.10
C ALA A 689 2.87 -20.11 16.10
N LEU A 690 3.78 -19.77 17.02
CA LEU A 690 3.62 -18.69 18.00
C LEU A 690 4.49 -17.51 17.59
N SER A 691 3.97 -16.30 17.61
CA SER A 691 4.78 -15.09 17.37
C SER A 691 4.41 -13.95 18.29
N LEU A 692 5.41 -13.11 18.59
CA LEU A 692 5.29 -11.80 19.19
C LEU A 692 5.82 -10.77 18.21
N ASN A 693 4.98 -9.81 17.85
CA ASN A 693 5.35 -8.68 17.05
C ASN A 693 5.18 -7.39 17.86
N VAL A 694 6.18 -6.50 17.80
CA VAL A 694 6.08 -5.16 18.42
C VAL A 694 6.45 -4.12 17.37
N ASN A 695 5.51 -3.30 16.97
CA ASN A 695 5.74 -2.13 16.11
C ASN A 695 5.96 -0.90 17.00
N ASN A 696 6.88 0.00 16.61
CA ASN A 696 7.33 1.13 17.41
C ASN A 696 7.76 0.70 18.84
N LEU A 697 8.73 -0.19 18.90
CA LEU A 697 9.21 -0.84 20.15
C LEU A 697 9.50 0.14 21.28
N THR A 698 10.02 1.32 20.96
CA THR A 698 10.41 2.35 21.92
C THR A 698 9.26 3.26 22.36
N ASP A 699 8.06 3.01 21.86
CA ASP A 699 6.85 3.82 22.13
C ASP A 699 7.03 5.30 21.84
N LYS A 700 7.66 5.60 20.72
CA LYS A 700 7.97 6.97 20.36
C LYS A 700 6.73 7.71 19.89
N THR A 701 6.35 8.78 20.60
CA THR A 701 5.36 9.75 20.14
C THR A 701 5.97 10.66 19.08
N TYR A 702 5.32 10.81 17.94
CA TYR A 702 5.79 11.65 16.83
C TYR A 702 4.63 12.23 16.04
N ILE A 703 4.90 13.32 15.32
CA ILE A 703 3.98 13.88 14.35
C ILE A 703 4.24 13.20 13.00
N ALA A 704 3.22 12.56 12.43
CA ALA A 704 3.30 11.93 11.13
C ALA A 704 3.37 12.98 10.02
N THR A 705 2.47 13.96 10.06
CA THR A 705 2.41 15.05 9.08
C THR A 705 1.72 16.27 9.66
N CYS A 706 2.02 17.44 9.08
CA CYS A 706 1.21 18.65 9.18
C CYS A 706 0.93 19.16 7.77
N LEU A 707 -0.19 19.84 7.58
CA LEU A 707 -0.58 20.44 6.31
C LEU A 707 -0.53 21.96 6.35
N GLU A 708 -0.44 22.58 5.19
CA GLU A 708 -0.40 24.03 5.00
C GLU A 708 -1.56 24.77 5.68
N ARG A 709 -2.72 24.16 5.74
CA ARG A 709 -3.92 24.71 6.39
C ARG A 709 -3.84 24.78 7.92
N GLY A 710 -2.80 24.19 8.56
CA GLY A 710 -2.49 24.37 9.98
C GLY A 710 -2.78 23.18 10.88
N ASP A 711 -3.22 22.05 10.35
CA ASP A 711 -3.50 20.85 11.12
C ASP A 711 -2.39 19.79 11.03
N CYS A 712 -2.27 19.01 12.10
CA CYS A 712 -1.28 17.94 12.25
C CYS A 712 -1.94 16.62 12.67
N TRP A 713 -1.25 15.50 12.37
CA TRP A 713 -1.62 14.15 12.78
C TRP A 713 -0.49 13.49 13.56
N PHE A 714 -0.86 12.82 14.63
CA PHE A 714 0.06 11.95 15.35
C PHE A 714 0.31 10.65 14.56
N GLY A 715 1.52 10.11 14.72
CA GLY A 715 1.85 8.78 14.23
C GLY A 715 1.40 7.68 15.22
N THR A 716 1.54 6.42 14.77
CA THR A 716 1.17 5.24 15.56
C THR A 716 2.13 5.01 16.72
N GLN A 717 1.59 4.86 17.94
CA GLN A 717 2.31 4.45 19.14
C GLN A 717 2.66 2.94 19.07
N ARG A 718 3.24 2.40 20.16
CA ARG A 718 3.62 0.99 20.23
C ARG A 718 2.40 0.08 20.14
N ARG A 719 2.47 -0.88 19.21
CA ARG A 719 1.53 -1.99 19.14
C ARG A 719 2.27 -3.30 19.33
N ALA A 720 1.89 -4.07 20.36
CA ALA A 720 2.41 -5.39 20.65
C ALA A 720 1.30 -6.42 20.44
N VAL A 721 1.55 -7.46 19.62
CA VAL A 721 0.59 -8.51 19.30
C VAL A 721 1.23 -9.88 19.43
N VAL A 722 0.59 -10.77 20.17
CA VAL A 722 0.91 -12.20 20.20
C VAL A 722 -0.05 -12.91 19.26
N SER A 723 0.49 -13.75 18.38
CA SER A 723 -0.28 -14.54 17.42
C SER A 723 0.00 -16.02 17.63
N LEU A 724 -1.05 -16.85 17.67
CA LEU A 724 -0.96 -18.29 17.66
C LEU A 724 -1.69 -18.81 16.42
N ALA A 725 -0.99 -19.53 15.55
CA ALA A 725 -1.57 -20.17 14.38
C ALA A 725 -1.43 -21.68 14.48
N TYR A 726 -2.44 -22.38 14.00
CA TYR A 726 -2.47 -23.84 13.83
C TYR A 726 -2.64 -24.16 12.35
N ARG A 727 -1.72 -24.99 11.82
CA ARG A 727 -1.66 -25.39 10.40
C ARG A 727 -1.70 -26.91 10.29
N TRP A 728 -2.52 -27.50 9.38
CA TRP A 728 -2.65 -28.95 9.23
C TRP A 728 -2.94 -29.42 7.81
#